data_f818bb1b384492080f3b78cc08dc3056
#
_entry.id   f818bb1b384492080f3b78cc08dc3056
#
_cell.length_a   1.000
_cell.length_b   1.000
_cell.length_c   1.000
_cell.angle_alpha   90.00
_cell.angle_beta   90.00
_cell.angle_gamma   90.00
#
_symmetry.space_group_name_H-M   'P 1'
#
loop_
_entity.id
_entity.type
_entity.pdbx_description
1 polymer ?
#
loop_
_entity_poly.entity_id
_entity_poly.type
_entity_poly.pdbx_seq_one_letter_code
_entity_poly.pdbx_strand_id
1 'polypeptide(L)'
;MKVLILNSGMGSRMGVLTSEHPKCMTEISNKDTILSRQLKMIAESGITEVVITTGLFDSVLVNYCQSLELPLTYTFVKNELYKETNYIYSIYCAREYLDDDILLMHGDLVFESAVLDSVVNHEESCMAVSSTLPLPEKDFKAVIHNGYISKIGIEFFNEAVAAQPLYKIEKHDWKVWLSNIVAFCESGRVECYAENAFNEVSERCLIKALDVENKLCSEIDSPEDLAVVSKQVKEIANRTVYMCFSTDMIHSGHISIIKKAEKLGKLFVGVLSDEAVISYKRFPLLPYEERQALFENISGVYQVVEQKTLSYKENLEKYKPTYVVHGDDWVTGFQKPIRDEVVSVLASYGGKLVEFPYSADEKYQALENRARAELSLPDVRRGRLKKAIAMKGTITAMEAHSGLTGLIVEKTTAYQNGEAHQFDAMWVSSLCDSTAKGKPDIELVDMTSRFRTIDDIMEVTTKPIIFDGDTGGLTEHFVYTVKTLERMGVSMIIVEDKTGMKKNSLFGNEVKQTQDSIENFSAKIAAGKQAKQTQDFMIVARIESLILERGMNDALTRAFAFVKAGADGIMIHSRKKEPDEIFEFVEKFRAQEPEVPIVVVPTSFNTVTEEEFKARGVNVVIYANQLTRTGFPAMQNAARTILENHRAKECDDICMSIKDIITLIPEES
;
A
#
# COMPACT_ATOMS: atom_id res chain seq x y z
N MET A 1 -32.59 12.15 -7.84
CA MET A 1 -33.11 10.75 -8.00
C MET A 1 -33.91 10.39 -6.77
N LYS A 2 -35.09 9.79 -6.94
CA LYS A 2 -35.94 9.27 -5.86
C LYS A 2 -36.04 7.75 -5.96
N VAL A 3 -36.22 7.09 -4.82
CA VAL A 3 -36.52 5.65 -4.80
C VAL A 3 -38.02 5.42 -4.76
N LEU A 4 -38.49 4.46 -5.55
CA LEU A 4 -39.88 3.94 -5.46
C LEU A 4 -39.82 2.48 -5.07
N ILE A 5 -40.38 2.15 -3.89
CA ILE A 5 -40.49 0.77 -3.39
C ILE A 5 -41.94 0.33 -3.41
N LEU A 6 -42.23 -0.78 -4.08
CA LEU A 6 -43.58 -1.29 -4.25
C LEU A 6 -43.94 -2.33 -3.16
N ASN A 7 -44.76 -1.94 -2.18
CA ASN A 7 -45.11 -2.74 -1.00
C ASN A 7 -46.63 -2.87 -0.76
N SER A 8 -47.47 -2.64 -1.76
CA SER A 8 -48.92 -2.72 -1.60
C SER A 8 -49.51 -4.16 -1.68
N GLY A 9 -48.69 -5.16 -2.04
CA GLY A 9 -49.11 -6.54 -2.18
C GLY A 9 -49.46 -7.23 -0.87
N MET A 10 -50.37 -8.21 -0.91
CA MET A 10 -50.86 -8.95 0.27
C MET A 10 -49.88 -10.01 0.79
N GLY A 11 -48.91 -10.46 0.00
CA GLY A 11 -47.93 -11.48 0.39
C GLY A 11 -48.53 -12.87 0.74
N SER A 12 -49.64 -13.21 0.17
CA SER A 12 -50.44 -14.39 0.54
C SER A 12 -49.70 -15.74 0.39
N ARG A 13 -48.71 -15.82 -0.50
CA ARG A 13 -47.87 -17.04 -0.71
C ARG A 13 -46.95 -17.35 0.47
N MET A 14 -46.65 -16.38 1.33
CA MET A 14 -45.80 -16.53 2.53
C MET A 14 -46.58 -17.13 3.73
N GLY A 15 -47.90 -17.29 3.62
CA GLY A 15 -48.73 -17.91 4.65
C GLY A 15 -48.67 -17.20 6.00
N VAL A 16 -48.33 -17.95 7.06
CA VAL A 16 -48.30 -17.45 8.44
C VAL A 16 -47.24 -16.36 8.64
N LEU A 17 -46.17 -16.34 7.85
CA LEU A 17 -45.06 -15.37 7.97
C LEU A 17 -45.48 -13.92 7.67
N THR A 18 -46.60 -13.72 6.98
CA THR A 18 -47.12 -12.39 6.60
C THR A 18 -48.51 -12.12 7.18
N SER A 19 -48.91 -12.82 8.27
CA SER A 19 -50.21 -12.63 8.91
C SER A 19 -50.36 -11.30 9.66
N GLU A 20 -49.26 -10.75 10.17
CA GLU A 20 -49.26 -9.53 11.01
C GLU A 20 -48.51 -8.36 10.43
N HIS A 21 -47.75 -8.55 9.34
CA HIS A 21 -46.96 -7.54 8.67
C HIS A 21 -46.84 -7.77 7.16
N PRO A 22 -46.47 -6.74 6.36
CA PRO A 22 -46.26 -6.91 4.94
C PRO A 22 -45.01 -7.77 4.66
N LYS A 23 -44.96 -8.42 3.50
CA LYS A 23 -43.89 -9.33 3.05
C LYS A 23 -42.49 -8.73 3.18
N CYS A 24 -42.30 -7.45 2.88
CA CYS A 24 -41.02 -6.76 2.97
C CYS A 24 -40.46 -6.67 4.39
N MET A 25 -41.27 -6.91 5.42
CA MET A 25 -40.83 -6.95 6.82
C MET A 25 -40.46 -8.36 7.29
N THR A 26 -40.47 -9.37 6.42
CA THR A 26 -39.99 -10.71 6.75
C THR A 26 -38.47 -10.66 7.04
N GLU A 27 -38.08 -11.31 8.14
CA GLU A 27 -36.67 -11.41 8.55
C GLU A 27 -35.87 -12.32 7.61
N ILE A 28 -34.73 -11.84 7.11
CA ILE A 28 -33.79 -12.59 6.26
C ILE A 28 -32.47 -12.91 6.96
N SER A 29 -32.21 -12.23 8.07
CA SER A 29 -31.04 -12.46 8.94
C SER A 29 -31.38 -12.06 10.39
N ASN A 30 -30.51 -12.36 11.34
CA ASN A 30 -30.71 -12.07 12.76
C ASN A 30 -30.88 -10.57 13.11
N LYS A 31 -30.81 -9.68 12.16
CA LYS A 31 -30.85 -8.21 12.38
C LYS A 31 -31.58 -7.44 11.29
N ASP A 32 -31.89 -8.09 10.16
CA ASP A 32 -32.43 -7.39 9.00
C ASP A 32 -33.68 -8.09 8.46
N THR A 33 -34.68 -7.28 8.15
CA THR A 33 -35.77 -7.63 7.26
C THR A 33 -35.38 -7.31 5.81
N ILE A 34 -36.17 -7.74 4.83
CA ILE A 34 -35.99 -7.39 3.43
C ILE A 34 -35.93 -5.84 3.30
N LEU A 35 -36.91 -5.14 3.85
CA LEU A 35 -37.04 -3.68 3.75
C LEU A 35 -35.94 -2.95 4.50
N SER A 36 -35.59 -3.35 5.74
CA SER A 36 -34.52 -2.66 6.47
C SER A 36 -33.17 -2.76 5.73
N ARG A 37 -32.91 -3.90 5.08
CA ARG A 37 -31.73 -4.09 4.25
C ARG A 37 -31.75 -3.20 3.02
N GLN A 38 -32.88 -3.10 2.30
CA GLN A 38 -33.04 -2.20 1.17
C GLN A 38 -32.77 -0.74 1.59
N LEU A 39 -33.45 -0.28 2.65
CA LEU A 39 -33.36 1.10 3.13
C LEU A 39 -31.95 1.49 3.61
N LYS A 40 -31.24 0.59 4.31
CA LYS A 40 -29.84 0.80 4.70
C LYS A 40 -28.93 0.99 3.49
N MET A 41 -29.04 0.12 2.48
CA MET A 41 -28.25 0.23 1.25
C MET A 41 -28.57 1.49 0.46
N ILE A 42 -29.84 1.92 0.43
CA ILE A 42 -30.27 3.18 -0.20
C ILE A 42 -29.63 4.36 0.53
N ALA A 43 -29.68 4.41 1.86
CA ALA A 43 -29.05 5.46 2.65
C ALA A 43 -27.53 5.53 2.41
N GLU A 44 -26.85 4.38 2.33
CA GLU A 44 -25.42 4.27 2.04
C GLU A 44 -25.07 4.73 0.60
N SER A 45 -26.01 4.62 -0.36
CA SER A 45 -25.81 5.12 -1.73
C SER A 45 -25.93 6.66 -1.86
N GLY A 46 -26.33 7.34 -0.78
CA GLY A 46 -26.49 8.79 -0.74
C GLY A 46 -27.84 9.30 -1.29
N ILE A 47 -28.78 8.41 -1.63
CA ILE A 47 -30.15 8.78 -2.01
C ILE A 47 -30.96 9.02 -0.73
N THR A 48 -31.67 10.13 -0.65
CA THR A 48 -32.35 10.56 0.59
C THR A 48 -33.89 10.53 0.49
N GLU A 49 -34.47 10.52 -0.69
CA GLU A 49 -35.93 10.57 -0.89
C GLU A 49 -36.47 9.20 -1.30
N VAL A 50 -37.39 8.66 -0.50
CA VAL A 50 -37.98 7.32 -0.70
C VAL A 50 -39.49 7.41 -0.70
N VAL A 51 -40.12 7.01 -1.80
CA VAL A 51 -41.56 6.86 -1.96
C VAL A 51 -41.88 5.36 -1.78
N ILE A 52 -42.74 5.03 -0.85
CA ILE A 52 -43.13 3.65 -0.55
C ILE A 52 -44.66 3.50 -0.76
N THR A 53 -45.04 2.60 -1.66
CA THR A 53 -46.46 2.27 -1.79
C THR A 53 -46.85 1.30 -0.71
N THR A 54 -48.03 1.47 -0.13
CA THR A 54 -48.57 0.64 0.98
C THR A 54 -49.93 0.06 0.65
N GLY A 55 -50.35 -0.95 1.42
CA GLY A 55 -51.64 -1.62 1.28
C GLY A 55 -52.25 -1.99 2.63
N LEU A 56 -52.51 -3.29 2.88
CA LEU A 56 -53.19 -3.80 4.08
C LEU A 56 -52.54 -3.36 5.40
N PHE A 57 -51.20 -3.38 5.47
CA PHE A 57 -50.45 -3.10 6.72
C PHE A 57 -49.80 -1.70 6.71
N ASP A 58 -50.51 -0.70 6.14
CA ASP A 58 -50.01 0.66 6.01
C ASP A 58 -49.35 1.22 7.27
N SER A 59 -50.10 1.28 8.39
CA SER A 59 -49.62 1.80 9.65
C SER A 59 -48.44 1.03 10.26
N VAL A 60 -48.43 -0.28 10.09
CA VAL A 60 -47.34 -1.16 10.56
C VAL A 60 -46.03 -0.82 9.81
N LEU A 61 -46.12 -0.68 8.48
CA LEU A 61 -45.00 -0.37 7.62
C LEU A 61 -44.43 1.05 7.90
N VAL A 62 -45.32 2.05 8.03
CA VAL A 62 -44.94 3.43 8.34
C VAL A 62 -44.15 3.52 9.67
N ASN A 63 -44.71 2.93 10.73
CA ASN A 63 -44.07 2.88 12.05
C ASN A 63 -42.70 2.17 12.00
N TYR A 64 -42.63 1.07 11.24
CA TYR A 64 -41.39 0.33 11.08
C TYR A 64 -40.31 1.17 10.41
N CYS A 65 -40.61 1.80 9.27
CA CYS A 65 -39.64 2.66 8.57
C CYS A 65 -39.10 3.81 9.47
N GLN A 66 -40.01 4.43 10.23
CA GLN A 66 -39.63 5.51 11.16
C GLN A 66 -38.77 5.01 12.32
N SER A 67 -38.99 3.78 12.80
CA SER A 67 -38.18 3.16 13.87
C SER A 67 -36.75 2.84 13.49
N LEU A 68 -36.40 2.81 12.19
CA LEU A 68 -35.07 2.49 11.71
C LEU A 68 -34.09 3.67 11.85
N GLU A 69 -34.58 4.89 12.11
CA GLU A 69 -33.78 6.11 12.31
C GLU A 69 -32.72 6.36 11.22
N LEU A 70 -33.04 6.00 9.96
CA LEU A 70 -32.15 6.20 8.82
C LEU A 70 -32.25 7.67 8.31
N PRO A 71 -31.19 8.22 7.69
CA PRO A 71 -31.18 9.58 7.12
C PRO A 71 -31.98 9.66 5.82
N LEU A 72 -33.23 9.20 5.83
CA LEU A 72 -34.13 9.11 4.68
C LEU A 72 -35.40 9.91 4.94
N THR A 73 -35.89 10.57 3.88
CA THR A 73 -37.19 11.26 3.87
C THR A 73 -38.21 10.36 3.19
N TYR A 74 -39.22 9.94 3.91
CA TYR A 74 -40.22 9.01 3.45
C TYR A 74 -41.51 9.71 2.98
N THR A 75 -42.05 9.26 1.83
CA THR A 75 -43.38 9.55 1.35
C THR A 75 -44.14 8.23 1.23
N PHE A 76 -45.16 8.05 2.03
CA PHE A 76 -45.99 6.84 1.99
C PHE A 76 -47.27 7.10 1.18
N VAL A 77 -47.56 6.21 0.22
CA VAL A 77 -48.73 6.31 -0.66
C VAL A 77 -49.55 5.02 -0.58
N LYS A 78 -50.70 5.11 0.03
CA LYS A 78 -51.58 3.95 0.21
C LYS A 78 -52.41 3.68 -1.04
N ASN A 79 -52.40 2.44 -1.52
CA ASN A 79 -53.35 1.97 -2.52
C ASN A 79 -54.59 1.39 -1.79
N GLU A 80 -55.68 2.10 -1.77
CA GLU A 80 -56.90 1.64 -1.11
C GLU A 80 -57.54 0.46 -1.84
N LEU A 81 -57.26 0.30 -3.14
CA LEU A 81 -57.77 -0.79 -3.99
C LEU A 81 -56.78 -1.95 -4.12
N TYR A 82 -55.85 -2.14 -3.15
CA TYR A 82 -54.79 -3.14 -3.19
C TYR A 82 -55.26 -4.59 -3.39
N LYS A 83 -56.54 -4.90 -3.12
CA LYS A 83 -57.13 -6.23 -3.33
C LYS A 83 -57.62 -6.47 -4.75
N GLU A 84 -57.94 -5.38 -5.45
CA GLU A 84 -58.62 -5.39 -6.74
C GLU A 84 -57.68 -4.96 -7.89
N THR A 85 -56.50 -4.51 -7.55
CA THR A 85 -55.51 -3.95 -8.51
C THR A 85 -54.15 -4.56 -8.34
N ASN A 86 -53.36 -4.51 -9.39
CA ASN A 86 -51.92 -4.82 -9.31
C ASN A 86 -51.10 -3.56 -9.01
N TYR A 87 -49.79 -3.69 -8.80
CA TYR A 87 -48.91 -2.58 -8.42
C TYR A 87 -48.80 -1.46 -9.48
N ILE A 88 -49.22 -1.67 -10.72
CA ILE A 88 -49.38 -0.60 -11.72
C ILE A 88 -50.27 0.52 -11.15
N TYR A 89 -51.34 0.17 -10.46
CA TYR A 89 -52.22 1.14 -9.81
C TYR A 89 -51.60 1.81 -8.60
N SER A 90 -50.73 1.13 -7.89
CA SER A 90 -49.95 1.72 -6.80
C SER A 90 -48.98 2.77 -7.30
N ILE A 91 -48.34 2.57 -8.47
CA ILE A 91 -47.52 3.57 -9.15
C ILE A 91 -48.40 4.75 -9.58
N TYR A 92 -49.58 4.48 -10.13
CA TYR A 92 -50.55 5.53 -10.51
C TYR A 92 -50.93 6.41 -9.31
N CYS A 93 -51.18 5.81 -8.14
CA CYS A 93 -51.46 6.55 -6.90
C CYS A 93 -50.27 7.45 -6.50
N ALA A 94 -49.05 6.99 -6.68
CA ALA A 94 -47.83 7.69 -6.30
C ALA A 94 -47.35 8.72 -7.33
N ARG A 95 -47.96 8.83 -8.52
CA ARG A 95 -47.46 9.57 -9.69
C ARG A 95 -47.06 11.03 -9.45
N GLU A 96 -47.74 11.72 -8.52
CA GLU A 96 -47.48 13.12 -8.19
C GLU A 96 -46.13 13.34 -7.46
N TYR A 97 -45.56 12.29 -6.86
CA TYR A 97 -44.29 12.31 -6.13
C TYR A 97 -43.09 11.88 -6.98
N LEU A 98 -43.33 11.43 -8.22
CA LEU A 98 -42.34 10.72 -9.07
C LEU A 98 -41.80 11.55 -10.22
N ASP A 99 -41.74 12.88 -10.11
CA ASP A 99 -41.17 13.78 -11.14
C ASP A 99 -39.64 13.94 -10.98
N ASP A 100 -38.88 12.85 -11.08
CA ASP A 100 -37.42 12.82 -10.95
C ASP A 100 -36.87 11.59 -11.72
N ASP A 101 -35.52 11.39 -11.69
CA ASP A 101 -34.96 10.08 -11.98
C ASP A 101 -35.43 9.08 -10.91
N ILE A 102 -35.81 7.89 -11.31
CA ILE A 102 -36.40 6.90 -10.40
C ILE A 102 -35.56 5.65 -10.28
N LEU A 103 -35.25 5.29 -9.04
CA LEU A 103 -34.78 3.96 -8.68
C LEU A 103 -36.00 3.14 -8.25
N LEU A 104 -36.53 2.33 -9.16
CA LEU A 104 -37.68 1.48 -8.91
C LEU A 104 -37.25 0.10 -8.45
N MET A 105 -37.84 -0.41 -7.36
CA MET A 105 -37.64 -1.78 -6.89
C MET A 105 -38.88 -2.38 -6.26
N HIS A 106 -38.99 -3.71 -6.34
CA HIS A 106 -40.00 -4.46 -5.61
C HIS A 106 -39.63 -4.60 -4.13
N GLY A 107 -40.61 -4.55 -3.25
CA GLY A 107 -40.42 -4.62 -1.80
C GLY A 107 -39.97 -5.97 -1.26
N ASP A 108 -40.02 -7.00 -2.07
CA ASP A 108 -39.60 -8.37 -1.76
C ASP A 108 -38.26 -8.76 -2.42
N LEU A 109 -37.63 -7.81 -3.09
CA LEU A 109 -36.34 -8.03 -3.76
C LEU A 109 -35.17 -7.95 -2.77
N VAL A 110 -34.31 -8.95 -2.78
CA VAL A 110 -33.05 -8.99 -2.01
C VAL A 110 -31.86 -8.99 -2.96
N PHE A 111 -30.93 -8.10 -2.74
CA PHE A 111 -29.76 -7.95 -3.59
C PHE A 111 -28.46 -7.66 -2.81
N GLU A 112 -27.31 -7.86 -3.45
CA GLU A 112 -26.01 -7.45 -2.93
C GLU A 112 -25.80 -5.93 -3.13
N SER A 113 -25.05 -5.29 -2.22
CA SER A 113 -24.67 -3.88 -2.35
C SER A 113 -24.02 -3.56 -3.70
N ALA A 114 -23.16 -4.44 -4.21
CA ALA A 114 -22.52 -4.29 -5.50
C ALA A 114 -23.51 -4.24 -6.69
N VAL A 115 -24.68 -4.88 -6.58
CA VAL A 115 -25.74 -4.80 -7.60
C VAL A 115 -26.40 -3.43 -7.57
N LEU A 116 -26.75 -2.93 -6.39
CA LEU A 116 -27.33 -1.59 -6.24
C LEU A 116 -26.35 -0.51 -6.75
N ASP A 117 -25.08 -0.59 -6.36
CA ASP A 117 -24.03 0.33 -6.80
C ASP A 117 -23.90 0.33 -8.33
N SER A 118 -23.96 -0.85 -8.98
CA SER A 118 -23.87 -0.94 -10.45
C SER A 118 -25.09 -0.29 -11.14
N VAL A 119 -26.29 -0.47 -10.57
CA VAL A 119 -27.51 0.12 -11.10
C VAL A 119 -27.53 1.64 -10.91
N VAL A 120 -27.26 2.12 -9.70
CA VAL A 120 -27.29 3.55 -9.34
C VAL A 120 -26.26 4.36 -10.16
N ASN A 121 -25.05 3.80 -10.34
CA ASN A 121 -23.98 4.49 -11.05
C ASN A 121 -23.95 4.25 -12.57
N HIS A 122 -24.93 3.52 -13.12
CA HIS A 122 -25.04 3.34 -14.57
C HIS A 122 -25.34 4.67 -15.26
N GLU A 123 -24.73 4.94 -16.42
CA GLU A 123 -24.87 6.24 -17.11
C GLU A 123 -26.26 6.45 -17.72
N GLU A 124 -26.91 5.36 -18.16
CA GLU A 124 -28.22 5.39 -18.84
C GLU A 124 -29.30 4.72 -17.96
N SER A 125 -30.58 4.85 -18.35
CA SER A 125 -31.66 4.05 -17.80
C SER A 125 -31.32 2.57 -17.95
N CYS A 126 -31.42 1.77 -16.87
CA CYS A 126 -31.09 0.36 -16.90
C CYS A 126 -31.99 -0.49 -15.98
N MET A 127 -32.02 -1.77 -16.26
CA MET A 127 -32.65 -2.80 -15.43
C MET A 127 -31.68 -3.92 -15.15
N ALA A 128 -31.62 -4.40 -13.93
CA ALA A 128 -30.86 -5.59 -13.55
C ALA A 128 -31.42 -6.84 -14.24
N VAL A 129 -30.56 -7.61 -14.91
CA VAL A 129 -30.88 -8.91 -15.50
C VAL A 129 -29.79 -9.92 -15.15
N SER A 130 -30.08 -11.21 -15.25
CA SER A 130 -29.04 -12.24 -15.10
C SER A 130 -29.04 -13.18 -16.31
N SER A 131 -27.90 -13.26 -16.98
CA SER A 131 -27.65 -14.22 -18.07
C SER A 131 -27.25 -15.61 -17.54
N THR A 132 -26.93 -15.73 -16.26
CA THR A 132 -26.39 -16.97 -15.66
C THR A 132 -27.45 -17.77 -14.89
N LEU A 133 -28.52 -17.12 -14.43
CA LEU A 133 -29.61 -17.78 -13.76
C LEU A 133 -30.53 -18.49 -14.78
N PRO A 134 -31.09 -19.66 -14.42
CA PRO A 134 -32.12 -20.29 -15.25
C PRO A 134 -33.32 -19.38 -15.37
N LEU A 135 -34.05 -19.47 -16.51
CA LEU A 135 -35.28 -18.69 -16.68
C LEU A 135 -36.33 -19.14 -15.64
N PRO A 136 -36.83 -18.22 -14.83
CA PRO A 136 -37.82 -18.54 -13.83
C PRO A 136 -39.15 -18.89 -14.50
N GLU A 137 -39.92 -19.83 -13.92
CA GLU A 137 -41.24 -20.20 -14.48
C GLU A 137 -42.27 -19.09 -14.26
N LYS A 138 -42.28 -18.45 -13.10
CA LYS A 138 -43.34 -17.54 -12.64
C LYS A 138 -42.91 -16.06 -12.53
N ASP A 139 -41.62 -15.76 -12.60
CA ASP A 139 -41.09 -14.40 -12.46
C ASP A 139 -40.78 -13.80 -13.82
N PHE A 140 -40.42 -12.51 -13.82
CA PHE A 140 -40.14 -11.77 -15.03
C PHE A 140 -38.92 -12.27 -15.83
N LYS A 141 -39.08 -12.21 -17.13
CA LYS A 141 -38.03 -12.39 -18.12
C LYS A 141 -37.96 -11.16 -19.01
N ALA A 142 -36.77 -10.79 -19.44
CA ALA A 142 -36.55 -9.67 -20.35
C ALA A 142 -36.04 -10.18 -21.70
N VAL A 143 -36.66 -9.72 -22.76
CA VAL A 143 -36.19 -9.89 -24.14
C VAL A 143 -35.32 -8.69 -24.49
N ILE A 144 -34.08 -8.97 -24.93
CA ILE A 144 -33.07 -7.93 -25.20
C ILE A 144 -32.85 -7.82 -26.69
N HIS A 145 -32.87 -6.58 -27.21
CA HIS A 145 -32.48 -6.26 -28.56
C HIS A 145 -31.47 -5.14 -28.58
N ASN A 146 -30.29 -5.37 -29.21
CA ASN A 146 -29.19 -4.40 -29.27
C ASN A 146 -28.74 -3.85 -27.89
N GLY A 147 -28.81 -4.67 -26.82
CA GLY A 147 -28.44 -4.27 -25.46
C GLY A 147 -29.55 -3.55 -24.68
N TYR A 148 -30.69 -3.26 -25.30
CA TYR A 148 -31.85 -2.64 -24.67
C TYR A 148 -33.00 -3.66 -24.49
N ILE A 149 -33.77 -3.46 -23.46
CA ILE A 149 -34.94 -4.28 -23.14
C ILE A 149 -36.08 -3.89 -24.07
N SER A 150 -36.55 -4.85 -24.85
CA SER A 150 -37.67 -4.67 -25.76
C SER A 150 -39.01 -5.11 -25.16
N LYS A 151 -38.97 -6.15 -24.30
CA LYS A 151 -40.17 -6.66 -23.61
C LYS A 151 -39.83 -7.23 -22.26
N ILE A 152 -40.73 -7.10 -21.30
CA ILE A 152 -40.65 -7.72 -19.97
C ILE A 152 -41.98 -8.43 -19.69
N GLY A 153 -41.95 -9.66 -19.23
CA GLY A 153 -43.14 -10.41 -18.83
C GLY A 153 -42.80 -11.83 -18.35
N ILE A 154 -43.78 -12.47 -17.80
CA ILE A 154 -43.69 -13.85 -17.30
C ILE A 154 -43.80 -14.88 -18.43
N GLU A 155 -44.35 -14.51 -19.57
CA GLU A 155 -44.62 -15.36 -20.73
C GLU A 155 -43.47 -15.52 -21.71
N PHE A 156 -42.39 -14.72 -21.58
CA PHE A 156 -41.27 -14.71 -22.53
C PHE A 156 -40.20 -15.74 -22.17
N PHE A 157 -40.06 -16.79 -22.98
CA PHE A 157 -39.04 -17.84 -22.78
C PHE A 157 -38.01 -17.90 -23.93
N ASN A 158 -38.38 -17.35 -25.10
CA ASN A 158 -37.47 -17.37 -26.25
C ASN A 158 -36.60 -16.10 -26.27
N GLU A 159 -35.29 -16.26 -26.44
CA GLU A 159 -34.32 -15.16 -26.50
C GLU A 159 -34.40 -14.21 -25.29
N ALA A 160 -34.74 -14.76 -24.13
CA ALA A 160 -34.94 -13.99 -22.90
C ALA A 160 -33.89 -14.34 -21.84
N VAL A 161 -33.68 -13.43 -20.91
CA VAL A 161 -32.89 -13.62 -19.68
C VAL A 161 -33.75 -13.43 -18.44
N ALA A 162 -33.29 -13.90 -17.29
CA ALA A 162 -33.97 -13.65 -16.03
C ALA A 162 -33.94 -12.16 -15.71
N ALA A 163 -35.13 -11.55 -15.56
CA ALA A 163 -35.26 -10.13 -15.23
C ALA A 163 -35.36 -9.96 -13.71
N GLN A 164 -34.68 -8.95 -13.20
CA GLN A 164 -34.73 -8.63 -11.76
C GLN A 164 -35.38 -7.24 -11.61
N PRO A 165 -36.46 -7.09 -10.80
CA PRO A 165 -37.23 -5.86 -10.72
C PRO A 165 -36.47 -4.77 -9.91
N LEU A 166 -35.30 -4.39 -10.39
CA LEU A 166 -34.47 -3.29 -9.93
C LEU A 166 -34.06 -2.43 -11.13
N TYR A 167 -34.57 -1.22 -11.18
CA TYR A 167 -34.43 -0.31 -12.31
C TYR A 167 -33.86 1.02 -11.86
N LYS A 168 -32.91 1.59 -12.62
CA LYS A 168 -32.64 3.01 -12.65
C LYS A 168 -33.27 3.57 -13.93
N ILE A 169 -34.13 4.56 -13.82
CA ILE A 169 -34.83 5.15 -14.94
C ILE A 169 -34.63 6.66 -14.89
N GLU A 170 -33.98 7.21 -15.92
CA GLU A 170 -33.81 8.63 -16.04
C GLU A 170 -35.15 9.34 -16.25
N LYS A 171 -35.28 10.55 -15.78
CA LYS A 171 -36.53 11.32 -15.76
C LYS A 171 -37.25 11.38 -17.12
N HIS A 172 -36.50 11.43 -18.22
CA HIS A 172 -37.09 11.50 -19.57
C HIS A 172 -37.75 10.16 -19.96
N ASP A 173 -37.13 9.03 -19.72
CA ASP A 173 -37.66 7.68 -19.95
C ASP A 173 -38.80 7.38 -18.98
N TRP A 174 -38.64 7.78 -17.71
CA TRP A 174 -39.68 7.63 -16.72
C TRP A 174 -40.97 8.35 -17.10
N LYS A 175 -40.91 9.57 -17.63
CA LYS A 175 -42.09 10.30 -18.11
C LYS A 175 -42.83 9.55 -19.21
N VAL A 176 -42.12 8.90 -20.13
CA VAL A 176 -42.72 8.09 -21.17
C VAL A 176 -43.47 6.90 -20.60
N TRP A 177 -42.77 6.14 -19.72
CA TRP A 177 -43.41 4.97 -19.09
C TRP A 177 -44.55 5.36 -18.16
N LEU A 178 -44.39 6.34 -17.27
CA LEU A 178 -45.40 6.81 -16.35
C LEU A 178 -46.65 7.33 -17.10
N SER A 179 -46.51 8.05 -18.18
CA SER A 179 -47.65 8.51 -18.99
C SER A 179 -48.45 7.35 -19.52
N ASN A 180 -47.82 6.25 -19.92
CA ASN A 180 -48.52 5.05 -20.36
C ASN A 180 -49.14 4.28 -19.20
N ILE A 181 -48.53 4.23 -18.03
CA ILE A 181 -49.12 3.69 -16.80
C ILE A 181 -50.41 4.45 -16.46
N VAL A 182 -50.40 5.77 -16.52
CA VAL A 182 -51.59 6.62 -16.30
C VAL A 182 -52.68 6.27 -17.28
N ALA A 183 -52.37 6.19 -18.58
CA ALA A 183 -53.34 5.81 -19.62
C ALA A 183 -53.97 4.42 -19.41
N PHE A 184 -53.14 3.44 -18.95
CA PHE A 184 -53.61 2.10 -18.59
C PHE A 184 -54.63 2.20 -17.45
N CYS A 185 -54.29 2.88 -16.38
CA CYS A 185 -55.15 2.95 -15.16
C CYS A 185 -56.44 3.72 -15.46
N GLU A 186 -56.38 4.83 -16.20
CA GLU A 186 -57.57 5.63 -16.60
C GLU A 186 -58.48 4.87 -17.56
N SER A 187 -57.96 3.91 -18.35
CA SER A 187 -58.74 3.02 -19.19
C SER A 187 -59.27 1.77 -18.47
N GLY A 188 -59.03 1.63 -17.15
CA GLY A 188 -59.45 0.51 -16.34
C GLY A 188 -58.54 -0.72 -16.39
N ARG A 189 -57.37 -0.64 -17.05
CA ARG A 189 -56.36 -1.72 -17.08
C ARG A 189 -55.51 -1.70 -15.82
N VAL A 190 -56.05 -2.07 -14.66
CA VAL A 190 -55.44 -1.96 -13.32
C VAL A 190 -54.99 -3.28 -12.71
N GLU A 191 -55.36 -4.44 -13.31
CA GLU A 191 -54.99 -5.78 -12.83
C GLU A 191 -53.69 -6.31 -13.46
N CYS A 192 -53.09 -5.60 -14.40
CA CYS A 192 -51.87 -6.00 -15.08
C CYS A 192 -50.60 -5.42 -14.39
N TYR A 193 -49.43 -5.89 -14.81
CA TYR A 193 -48.13 -5.38 -14.33
C TYR A 193 -47.79 -4.03 -14.99
N ALA A 194 -46.96 -3.23 -14.34
CA ALA A 194 -46.50 -1.97 -14.93
C ALA A 194 -45.64 -2.19 -16.20
N GLU A 195 -44.97 -3.33 -16.30
CA GLU A 195 -44.19 -3.79 -17.44
C GLU A 195 -45.05 -4.00 -18.69
N ASN A 196 -46.35 -4.32 -18.54
CA ASN A 196 -47.27 -4.36 -19.69
C ASN A 196 -47.42 -2.96 -20.34
N ALA A 197 -47.46 -1.90 -19.54
CA ALA A 197 -47.45 -0.54 -20.06
C ALA A 197 -46.06 -0.16 -20.65
N PHE A 198 -44.97 -0.64 -20.10
CA PHE A 198 -43.61 -0.47 -20.67
C PHE A 198 -43.51 -1.11 -22.06
N ASN A 199 -44.00 -2.32 -22.24
CA ASN A 199 -43.92 -3.08 -23.48
C ASN A 199 -44.57 -2.40 -24.67
N GLU A 200 -45.54 -1.48 -24.43
CA GLU A 200 -46.18 -0.68 -25.48
C GLU A 200 -45.34 0.58 -25.87
N VAL A 201 -44.38 0.97 -25.04
CA VAL A 201 -43.58 2.20 -25.24
C VAL A 201 -42.08 1.95 -25.26
N SER A 202 -41.61 0.70 -25.25
CA SER A 202 -40.21 0.31 -25.14
C SER A 202 -39.30 0.88 -26.23
N GLU A 203 -39.85 1.20 -27.41
CA GLU A 203 -39.12 1.87 -28.50
C GLU A 203 -38.83 3.36 -28.20
N ARG A 204 -39.53 3.96 -27.23
CA ARG A 204 -39.41 5.39 -26.85
C ARG A 204 -38.91 5.55 -25.41
N CYS A 205 -38.93 4.49 -24.60
CA CYS A 205 -38.41 4.42 -23.26
C CYS A 205 -37.26 3.38 -23.26
N LEU A 206 -36.03 3.86 -23.38
CA LEU A 206 -34.86 3.03 -23.66
C LEU A 206 -34.22 2.57 -22.34
N ILE A 207 -34.47 1.34 -21.94
CA ILE A 207 -33.90 0.73 -20.73
C ILE A 207 -32.84 -0.29 -21.14
N LYS A 208 -31.58 -0.09 -20.72
CA LYS A 208 -30.48 -0.98 -21.00
C LYS A 208 -30.51 -2.20 -20.10
N ALA A 209 -30.14 -3.37 -20.61
CA ALA A 209 -30.00 -4.56 -19.80
C ALA A 209 -28.64 -4.52 -19.09
N LEU A 210 -28.63 -4.49 -17.75
CA LEU A 210 -27.44 -4.55 -16.92
C LEU A 210 -27.30 -5.96 -16.32
N ASP A 211 -26.39 -6.75 -16.86
CA ASP A 211 -26.14 -8.12 -16.39
C ASP A 211 -25.44 -8.11 -15.03
N VAL A 212 -26.11 -8.63 -14.02
CA VAL A 212 -25.55 -8.79 -12.68
C VAL A 212 -24.89 -10.15 -12.48
N GLU A 213 -24.86 -10.97 -13.54
CA GLU A 213 -24.27 -12.30 -13.57
C GLU A 213 -24.85 -13.22 -12.46
N ASN A 214 -23.98 -13.73 -11.57
CA ASN A 214 -24.33 -14.61 -10.46
C ASN A 214 -24.40 -13.90 -9.10
N LYS A 215 -24.43 -12.55 -9.08
CA LYS A 215 -24.61 -11.81 -7.83
C LYS A 215 -26.06 -11.98 -7.34
N LEU A 216 -26.21 -11.97 -6.01
CA LEU A 216 -27.55 -12.05 -5.43
C LEU A 216 -28.40 -10.85 -5.88
N CYS A 217 -29.46 -11.15 -6.60
CA CYS A 217 -30.59 -10.25 -6.89
C CYS A 217 -31.78 -11.16 -7.15
N SER A 218 -32.67 -11.31 -6.18
CA SER A 218 -33.76 -12.30 -6.24
C SER A 218 -34.97 -11.88 -5.40
N GLU A 219 -36.15 -12.12 -5.89
CA GLU A 219 -37.39 -11.95 -5.14
C GLU A 219 -37.61 -13.12 -4.16
N ILE A 220 -38.27 -12.83 -3.05
CA ILE A 220 -38.70 -13.85 -2.07
C ILE A 220 -40.20 -14.00 -2.16
N ASP A 221 -40.69 -15.03 -2.81
CA ASP A 221 -42.13 -15.27 -3.01
C ASP A 221 -42.73 -16.36 -2.11
N SER A 222 -41.87 -17.24 -1.63
CA SER A 222 -42.27 -18.39 -0.81
C SER A 222 -41.36 -18.59 0.40
N PRO A 223 -41.72 -19.40 1.39
CA PRO A 223 -40.85 -19.79 2.48
C PRO A 223 -39.56 -20.51 2.00
N GLU A 224 -39.62 -21.21 0.87
CA GLU A 224 -38.53 -21.91 0.24
C GLU A 224 -37.51 -20.88 -0.31
N ASP A 225 -38.00 -19.83 -1.01
CA ASP A 225 -37.15 -18.72 -1.49
C ASP A 225 -36.49 -18.01 -0.32
N LEU A 226 -37.24 -17.76 0.77
CA LEU A 226 -36.72 -17.17 1.99
C LEU A 226 -35.53 -17.98 2.55
N ALA A 227 -35.65 -19.30 2.60
CA ALA A 227 -34.59 -20.17 3.12
C ALA A 227 -33.35 -20.11 2.24
N VAL A 228 -33.50 -20.13 0.92
CA VAL A 228 -32.39 -20.05 -0.05
C VAL A 228 -31.70 -18.69 0.03
N VAL A 229 -32.46 -17.61 -0.07
CA VAL A 229 -31.95 -16.26 -0.05
C VAL A 229 -31.29 -15.90 1.29
N SER A 230 -31.91 -16.31 2.42
CA SER A 230 -31.32 -16.12 3.76
C SER A 230 -29.98 -16.84 3.91
N LYS A 231 -29.81 -18.02 3.31
CA LYS A 231 -28.54 -18.74 3.28
C LYS A 231 -27.50 -17.95 2.47
N GLN A 232 -27.87 -17.47 1.28
CA GLN A 232 -26.99 -16.65 0.44
C GLN A 232 -26.57 -15.35 1.13
N VAL A 233 -27.50 -14.66 1.80
CA VAL A 233 -27.19 -13.44 2.58
C VAL A 233 -26.17 -13.75 3.69
N LYS A 234 -26.30 -14.88 4.39
CA LYS A 234 -25.31 -15.32 5.39
C LYS A 234 -23.95 -15.65 4.79
N GLU A 235 -23.93 -16.29 3.62
CA GLU A 235 -22.70 -16.60 2.90
C GLU A 235 -21.98 -15.32 2.46
N ILE A 236 -22.73 -14.33 1.95
CA ILE A 236 -22.20 -13.01 1.57
C ILE A 236 -21.62 -12.28 2.79
N ALA A 237 -22.36 -12.27 3.91
CA ALA A 237 -21.90 -11.63 5.16
C ALA A 237 -20.67 -12.32 5.77
N ASN A 238 -20.40 -13.58 5.42
CA ASN A 238 -19.22 -14.33 5.85
C ASN A 238 -18.07 -14.31 4.84
N ARG A 239 -18.24 -13.72 3.67
CA ARG A 239 -17.12 -13.47 2.75
C ARG A 239 -16.06 -12.67 3.47
N THR A 240 -14.81 -12.98 3.18
CA THR A 240 -13.66 -12.28 3.73
C THR A 240 -12.88 -11.62 2.61
N VAL A 241 -12.38 -10.45 2.90
CA VAL A 241 -11.58 -9.63 1.96
C VAL A 241 -10.23 -9.36 2.60
N TYR A 242 -9.17 -9.45 1.84
CA TYR A 242 -7.83 -9.12 2.29
C TYR A 242 -7.24 -7.97 1.46
N MET A 243 -6.67 -7.00 2.14
CA MET A 243 -5.87 -5.91 1.54
C MET A 243 -4.58 -5.76 2.32
N CYS A 244 -3.52 -5.26 1.67
CA CYS A 244 -2.28 -4.94 2.36
C CYS A 244 -1.88 -3.49 2.15
N PHE A 245 -1.39 -2.86 3.21
CA PHE A 245 -0.86 -1.50 3.20
C PHE A 245 0.56 -1.43 3.76
N SER A 246 1.37 -0.64 3.08
CA SER A 246 2.74 -0.30 3.51
C SER A 246 2.86 1.14 4.01
N THR A 247 1.76 1.88 3.97
CA THR A 247 1.78 3.32 4.23
C THR A 247 1.58 3.67 5.69
N ASP A 248 2.26 4.70 6.11
CA ASP A 248 2.07 5.43 7.36
C ASP A 248 1.33 6.76 7.14
N MET A 249 0.98 7.06 5.89
CA MET A 249 0.22 8.24 5.50
C MET A 249 -1.09 7.83 4.82
N ILE A 250 -2.17 7.81 5.60
CA ILE A 250 -3.49 7.47 5.10
C ILE A 250 -4.12 8.71 4.47
N HIS A 251 -4.60 8.59 3.23
CA HIS A 251 -5.27 9.66 2.48
C HIS A 251 -6.61 9.20 1.90
N SER A 252 -7.34 10.12 1.29
CA SER A 252 -8.68 9.87 0.72
C SER A 252 -8.74 8.68 -0.24
N GLY A 253 -7.69 8.46 -1.03
CA GLY A 253 -7.58 7.30 -1.93
C GLY A 253 -7.58 5.97 -1.18
N HIS A 254 -6.82 5.86 -0.09
CA HIS A 254 -6.82 4.66 0.77
C HIS A 254 -8.19 4.43 1.40
N ILE A 255 -8.83 5.48 1.91
CA ILE A 255 -10.18 5.37 2.48
C ILE A 255 -11.20 4.95 1.42
N SER A 256 -11.09 5.48 0.20
CA SER A 256 -11.98 5.11 -0.91
C SER A 256 -11.89 3.62 -1.26
N ILE A 257 -10.67 3.06 -1.36
CA ILE A 257 -10.50 1.63 -1.69
C ILE A 257 -10.92 0.74 -0.52
N ILE A 258 -10.69 1.14 0.74
CA ILE A 258 -11.18 0.45 1.94
C ILE A 258 -12.71 0.36 1.92
N LYS A 259 -13.40 1.49 1.63
CA LYS A 259 -14.88 1.51 1.52
C LYS A 259 -15.43 0.65 0.39
N LYS A 260 -14.69 0.47 -0.70
CA LYS A 260 -15.07 -0.45 -1.76
C LYS A 260 -14.85 -1.91 -1.35
N ALA A 261 -13.77 -2.19 -0.62
CA ALA A 261 -13.43 -3.52 -0.15
C ALA A 261 -14.40 -4.02 0.93
N GLU A 262 -14.82 -3.18 1.89
CA GLU A 262 -15.76 -3.56 2.96
C GLU A 262 -17.12 -4.01 2.43
N LYS A 263 -17.55 -3.48 1.27
CA LYS A 263 -18.78 -3.89 0.60
C LYS A 263 -18.74 -5.33 0.05
N LEU A 264 -17.54 -5.89 -0.13
CA LEU A 264 -17.35 -7.25 -0.63
C LEU A 264 -17.36 -8.31 0.48
N GLY A 265 -17.18 -7.92 1.75
CA GLY A 265 -17.16 -8.83 2.89
C GLY A 265 -16.38 -8.26 4.08
N LYS A 266 -16.10 -9.11 5.07
CA LYS A 266 -15.31 -8.75 6.26
C LYS A 266 -13.89 -8.43 5.86
N LEU A 267 -13.46 -7.18 6.02
CA LEU A 267 -12.17 -6.67 5.56
C LEU A 267 -11.05 -6.96 6.56
N PHE A 268 -10.10 -7.78 6.17
CA PHE A 268 -8.82 -7.97 6.85
C PHE A 268 -7.78 -7.04 6.19
N VAL A 269 -7.15 -6.21 7.00
CA VAL A 269 -6.09 -5.31 6.55
C VAL A 269 -4.75 -5.86 7.01
N GLY A 270 -3.91 -6.28 6.07
CA GLY A 270 -2.51 -6.56 6.29
C GLY A 270 -1.72 -5.25 6.40
N VAL A 271 -0.99 -5.07 7.49
CA VAL A 271 -0.04 -3.97 7.65
C VAL A 271 1.36 -4.56 7.60
N LEU A 272 2.19 -4.06 6.67
CA LEU A 272 3.57 -4.53 6.56
C LEU A 272 4.35 -4.24 7.84
N SER A 273 5.14 -5.21 8.32
CA SER A 273 6.09 -4.98 9.42
C SER A 273 7.09 -3.88 9.04
N ASP A 274 7.80 -3.32 10.02
CA ASP A 274 8.78 -2.28 9.74
C ASP A 274 9.93 -2.81 8.89
N GLU A 275 10.38 -4.06 9.13
CA GLU A 275 11.38 -4.73 8.31
C GLU A 275 10.91 -4.90 6.86
N ALA A 276 9.66 -5.30 6.66
CA ALA A 276 9.10 -5.47 5.33
C ALA A 276 9.00 -4.12 4.58
N VAL A 277 8.62 -3.04 5.25
CA VAL A 277 8.60 -1.69 4.64
C VAL A 277 10.00 -1.25 4.26
N ILE A 278 10.96 -1.39 5.16
CA ILE A 278 12.35 -0.95 4.95
C ILE A 278 13.01 -1.75 3.81
N SER A 279 12.59 -3.00 3.58
CA SER A 279 13.17 -3.85 2.53
C SER A 279 12.94 -3.32 1.10
N TYR A 280 11.95 -2.45 0.88
CA TYR A 280 11.64 -1.96 -0.47
C TYR A 280 11.28 -0.46 -0.56
N LYS A 281 11.11 0.19 0.58
CA LYS A 281 10.76 1.62 0.69
C LYS A 281 11.67 2.31 1.69
N ARG A 282 11.40 3.59 1.93
CA ARG A 282 11.98 4.37 3.01
C ARG A 282 11.58 3.81 4.39
N PHE A 283 12.28 4.24 5.41
CA PHE A 283 11.84 4.05 6.79
C PHE A 283 10.42 4.60 6.98
N PRO A 284 9.52 3.86 7.63
CA PRO A 284 8.22 4.39 7.98
C PRO A 284 8.38 5.56 8.97
N LEU A 285 7.51 6.57 8.86
CA LEU A 285 7.44 7.69 9.82
C LEU A 285 6.86 7.20 11.16
N LEU A 286 5.89 6.28 11.08
CA LEU A 286 5.24 5.65 12.22
C LEU A 286 5.69 4.19 12.34
N PRO A 287 6.05 3.71 13.54
CA PRO A 287 6.36 2.30 13.77
C PRO A 287 5.13 1.42 13.52
N TYR A 288 5.36 0.12 13.39
CA TYR A 288 4.31 -0.86 13.06
C TYR A 288 3.09 -0.74 13.99
N GLU A 289 3.31 -0.63 15.31
CA GLU A 289 2.23 -0.57 16.30
C GLU A 289 1.31 0.65 16.11
N GLU A 290 1.88 1.81 15.76
CA GLU A 290 1.07 3.00 15.49
C GLU A 290 0.33 2.89 14.16
N ARG A 291 0.96 2.31 13.13
CA ARG A 291 0.30 2.04 11.84
C ARG A 291 -0.83 1.03 11.99
N GLN A 292 -0.63 -0.02 12.79
CA GLN A 292 -1.67 -0.98 13.15
C GLN A 292 -2.85 -0.27 13.83
N ALA A 293 -2.58 0.52 14.87
CA ALA A 293 -3.60 1.25 15.61
C ALA A 293 -4.41 2.22 14.72
N LEU A 294 -3.77 2.87 13.73
CA LEU A 294 -4.48 3.69 12.77
C LEU A 294 -5.50 2.89 11.97
N PHE A 295 -5.10 1.74 11.39
CA PHE A 295 -6.01 0.91 10.60
C PHE A 295 -7.10 0.24 11.44
N GLU A 296 -6.84 -0.12 12.69
CA GLU A 296 -7.84 -0.67 13.64
C GLU A 296 -8.98 0.32 13.93
N ASN A 297 -8.73 1.62 13.80
CA ASN A 297 -9.71 2.67 14.03
C ASN A 297 -10.38 3.19 12.75
N ILE A 298 -10.12 2.59 11.59
CA ILE A 298 -10.82 2.93 10.35
C ILE A 298 -12.14 2.15 10.29
N SER A 299 -13.25 2.88 10.09
CA SER A 299 -14.56 2.27 9.90
C SER A 299 -14.55 1.32 8.70
N GLY A 300 -15.13 0.13 8.85
CA GLY A 300 -15.21 -0.91 7.81
C GLY A 300 -14.06 -1.94 7.88
N VAL A 301 -13.01 -1.70 8.66
CA VAL A 301 -11.97 -2.69 8.92
C VAL A 301 -12.46 -3.68 9.98
N TYR A 302 -12.51 -4.96 9.62
CA TYR A 302 -12.93 -6.03 10.53
C TYR A 302 -11.78 -6.46 11.44
N GLN A 303 -10.57 -6.61 10.88
CA GLN A 303 -9.37 -7.01 11.63
C GLN A 303 -8.11 -6.52 10.93
N VAL A 304 -7.14 -6.06 11.71
CA VAL A 304 -5.78 -5.77 11.24
C VAL A 304 -4.87 -6.96 11.55
N VAL A 305 -4.01 -7.31 10.61
CA VAL A 305 -3.07 -8.43 10.73
C VAL A 305 -1.68 -8.01 10.27
N GLU A 306 -0.65 -8.54 10.90
CA GLU A 306 0.72 -8.30 10.48
C GLU A 306 1.02 -9.01 9.15
N GLN A 307 1.70 -8.32 8.24
CA GLN A 307 2.32 -8.90 7.04
C GLN A 307 3.84 -8.73 7.13
N LYS A 308 4.55 -9.82 7.36
CA LYS A 308 5.99 -9.82 7.68
C LYS A 308 6.89 -9.61 6.46
N THR A 309 6.38 -9.88 5.27
CA THR A 309 7.12 -9.76 4.01
C THR A 309 6.25 -9.11 2.94
N LEU A 310 6.83 -8.76 1.79
CA LEU A 310 6.06 -8.29 0.63
C LEU A 310 5.17 -9.39 0.02
N SER A 311 5.52 -10.66 0.21
CA SER A 311 4.69 -11.78 -0.22
C SER A 311 3.41 -11.86 0.59
N TYR A 312 2.29 -12.06 -0.10
CA TYR A 312 0.97 -12.24 0.52
C TYR A 312 0.72 -13.69 0.94
N LYS A 313 1.56 -14.64 0.48
CA LYS A 313 1.33 -16.07 0.55
C LYS A 313 0.98 -16.56 1.95
N GLU A 314 1.76 -16.20 2.97
CA GLU A 314 1.55 -16.65 4.35
C GLU A 314 0.15 -16.27 4.87
N ASN A 315 -0.25 -15.00 4.69
CA ASN A 315 -1.55 -14.52 5.12
C ASN A 315 -2.70 -15.07 4.28
N LEU A 316 -2.50 -15.23 2.96
CA LEU A 316 -3.52 -15.82 2.09
C LEU A 316 -3.76 -17.31 2.40
N GLU A 317 -2.73 -18.09 2.67
CA GLU A 317 -2.83 -19.50 3.08
C GLU A 317 -3.49 -19.64 4.46
N LYS A 318 -3.22 -18.71 5.38
CA LYS A 318 -3.76 -18.69 6.74
C LYS A 318 -5.23 -18.30 6.79
N TYR A 319 -5.59 -17.19 6.14
CA TYR A 319 -6.94 -16.60 6.26
C TYR A 319 -7.87 -17.02 5.13
N LYS A 320 -7.36 -17.51 4.00
CA LYS A 320 -8.10 -17.94 2.80
C LYS A 320 -9.23 -16.97 2.41
N PRO A 321 -8.92 -15.68 2.19
CA PRO A 321 -9.95 -14.70 1.89
C PRO A 321 -10.67 -15.02 0.59
N THR A 322 -11.97 -14.73 0.53
CA THR A 322 -12.78 -14.85 -0.69
C THR A 322 -12.25 -13.92 -1.78
N TYR A 323 -11.85 -12.72 -1.37
CA TYR A 323 -11.30 -11.69 -2.26
C TYR A 323 -9.99 -11.13 -1.72
N VAL A 324 -9.05 -10.87 -2.63
CA VAL A 324 -7.95 -9.93 -2.38
C VAL A 324 -8.26 -8.67 -3.16
N VAL A 325 -8.16 -7.51 -2.51
CA VAL A 325 -8.38 -6.19 -3.15
C VAL A 325 -7.07 -5.43 -3.22
N HIS A 326 -6.77 -4.86 -4.38
CA HIS A 326 -5.60 -4.01 -4.61
C HIS A 326 -5.90 -2.89 -5.62
N GLY A 327 -5.05 -1.87 -5.69
CA GLY A 327 -5.02 -0.95 -6.83
C GLY A 327 -4.44 -1.65 -8.07
N ASP A 328 -4.68 -1.10 -9.26
CA ASP A 328 -4.15 -1.64 -10.53
C ASP A 328 -2.69 -1.23 -10.81
N ASP A 329 -2.06 -0.50 -9.89
CA ASP A 329 -0.68 0.01 -9.97
C ASP A 329 0.40 -1.10 -9.94
N TRP A 330 0.05 -2.33 -9.56
CA TRP A 330 0.95 -3.48 -9.53
C TRP A 330 0.87 -4.42 -10.76
N VAL A 331 0.04 -4.09 -11.75
CA VAL A 331 -0.11 -4.88 -12.99
C VAL A 331 1.20 -4.88 -13.80
N THR A 332 2.00 -3.84 -13.66
CA THR A 332 3.31 -3.68 -14.31
C THR A 332 4.39 -3.33 -13.28
N GLY A 333 5.65 -3.40 -13.69
CA GLY A 333 6.77 -3.02 -12.83
C GLY A 333 7.19 -4.10 -11.83
N PHE A 334 7.86 -3.70 -10.76
CA PHE A 334 8.50 -4.60 -9.80
C PHE A 334 7.50 -5.42 -8.95
N GLN A 335 6.28 -4.93 -8.77
CA GLN A 335 5.25 -5.62 -7.99
C GLN A 335 4.50 -6.69 -8.79
N LYS A 336 4.70 -6.76 -10.11
CA LYS A 336 4.07 -7.78 -10.96
C LYS A 336 4.29 -9.22 -10.48
N PRO A 337 5.49 -9.65 -10.05
CA PRO A 337 5.69 -10.98 -9.49
C PRO A 337 4.85 -11.27 -8.25
N ILE A 338 4.65 -10.27 -7.38
CA ILE A 338 3.80 -10.39 -6.18
C ILE A 338 2.34 -10.58 -6.59
N ARG A 339 1.87 -9.81 -7.57
CA ARG A 339 0.53 -9.98 -8.15
C ARG A 339 0.33 -11.39 -8.73
N ASP A 340 1.28 -11.88 -9.50
CA ASP A 340 1.23 -13.20 -10.11
C ASP A 340 1.22 -14.32 -9.03
N GLU A 341 1.95 -14.14 -7.92
CA GLU A 341 1.91 -15.02 -6.75
C GLU A 341 0.51 -15.00 -6.11
N VAL A 342 -0.07 -13.81 -5.88
CA VAL A 342 -1.42 -13.66 -5.30
C VAL A 342 -2.45 -14.38 -6.16
N VAL A 343 -2.42 -14.19 -7.48
CA VAL A 343 -3.34 -14.90 -8.41
C VAL A 343 -3.19 -16.41 -8.30
N SER A 344 -1.93 -16.90 -8.25
CA SER A 344 -1.66 -18.33 -8.12
C SER A 344 -2.17 -18.92 -6.80
N VAL A 345 -1.92 -18.24 -5.68
CA VAL A 345 -2.38 -18.68 -4.35
C VAL A 345 -3.90 -18.66 -4.27
N LEU A 346 -4.56 -17.61 -4.74
CA LEU A 346 -6.02 -17.50 -4.78
C LEU A 346 -6.65 -18.65 -5.59
N ALA A 347 -6.08 -18.97 -6.76
CA ALA A 347 -6.56 -20.06 -7.61
C ALA A 347 -6.53 -21.44 -6.90
N SER A 348 -5.59 -21.64 -5.95
CA SER A 348 -5.44 -22.91 -5.23
C SER A 348 -6.62 -23.26 -4.32
N TYR A 349 -7.42 -22.27 -3.89
CA TYR A 349 -8.57 -22.46 -3.01
C TYR A 349 -9.86 -21.76 -3.50
N GLY A 350 -9.85 -21.20 -4.73
CA GLY A 350 -11.05 -20.59 -5.35
C GLY A 350 -11.31 -19.15 -4.96
N GLY A 351 -10.33 -18.45 -4.38
CA GLY A 351 -10.38 -17.00 -4.13
C GLY A 351 -10.25 -16.19 -5.42
N LYS A 352 -10.57 -14.90 -5.36
CA LYS A 352 -10.53 -13.99 -6.52
C LYS A 352 -9.79 -12.69 -6.20
N LEU A 353 -9.01 -12.19 -7.18
CA LEU A 353 -8.42 -10.87 -7.14
C LEU A 353 -9.41 -9.83 -7.69
N VAL A 354 -9.58 -8.72 -6.98
CA VAL A 354 -10.38 -7.56 -7.40
C VAL A 354 -9.47 -6.35 -7.43
N GLU A 355 -9.31 -5.76 -8.60
CA GLU A 355 -8.45 -4.59 -8.81
C GLU A 355 -9.30 -3.36 -9.08
N PHE A 356 -8.98 -2.25 -8.39
CA PHE A 356 -9.61 -0.97 -8.63
C PHE A 356 -8.64 0.00 -9.28
N PRO A 357 -9.08 0.86 -10.21
CA PRO A 357 -8.22 1.89 -10.77
C PRO A 357 -7.59 2.74 -9.66
N TYR A 358 -6.25 2.79 -9.67
CA TYR A 358 -5.48 3.65 -8.78
C TYR A 358 -5.30 5.00 -9.45
N SER A 359 -5.92 6.04 -8.93
CA SER A 359 -5.62 7.40 -9.31
C SER A 359 -4.47 7.91 -8.44
N ALA A 360 -3.30 8.11 -9.04
CA ALA A 360 -2.23 8.88 -8.41
C ALA A 360 -2.76 10.31 -8.21
N ASP A 361 -3.22 10.62 -7.01
CA ASP A 361 -3.69 11.95 -6.64
C ASP A 361 -2.46 12.87 -6.51
N GLU A 362 -2.49 14.07 -7.09
CA GLU A 362 -1.46 15.12 -6.89
C GLU A 362 -1.17 15.36 -5.39
N LYS A 363 -2.17 15.16 -4.54
CA LYS A 363 -2.04 15.23 -3.08
C LYS A 363 -1.12 14.14 -2.51
N TYR A 364 -1.05 12.94 -3.13
CA TYR A 364 -0.14 11.89 -2.69
C TYR A 364 1.32 12.28 -2.94
N GLN A 365 1.63 12.86 -4.10
CA GLN A 365 2.96 13.36 -4.41
C GLN A 365 3.40 14.44 -3.42
N ALA A 366 2.50 15.36 -3.07
CA ALA A 366 2.78 16.38 -2.07
C ALA A 366 3.04 15.78 -0.68
N LEU A 367 2.33 14.71 -0.28
CA LEU A 367 2.57 14.01 0.98
C LEU A 367 3.91 13.25 0.99
N GLU A 368 4.27 12.58 -0.10
CA GLU A 368 5.58 11.92 -0.24
C GLU A 368 6.73 12.94 -0.18
N ASN A 369 6.60 14.08 -0.85
CA ASN A 369 7.58 15.17 -0.79
C ASN A 369 7.72 15.71 0.64
N ARG A 370 6.61 15.88 1.35
CA ARG A 370 6.62 16.31 2.75
C ARG A 370 7.29 15.28 3.67
N ALA A 371 6.99 14.00 3.49
CA ALA A 371 7.66 12.92 4.23
C ALA A 371 9.16 12.89 3.95
N ARG A 372 9.58 13.09 2.71
CA ARG A 372 10.98 13.18 2.32
C ARG A 372 11.67 14.37 3.00
N ALA A 373 11.02 15.53 3.03
CA ALA A 373 11.52 16.71 3.71
C ALA A 373 11.72 16.44 5.21
N GLU A 374 10.77 15.81 5.89
CA GLU A 374 10.88 15.45 7.30
C GLU A 374 12.02 14.45 7.56
N LEU A 375 12.14 13.41 6.73
CA LEU A 375 13.25 12.44 6.82
C LEU A 375 14.63 13.07 6.54
N SER A 376 14.68 14.22 5.89
CA SER A 376 15.89 14.98 5.62
C SER A 376 16.33 15.85 6.80
N LEU A 377 15.47 16.05 7.81
CA LEU A 377 15.83 16.83 9.00
C LEU A 377 17.05 16.21 9.71
N PRO A 378 18.03 17.02 10.14
CA PRO A 378 19.26 16.52 10.75
C PRO A 378 19.04 15.56 11.92
N ASP A 379 18.09 15.86 12.79
CA ASP A 379 17.78 15.02 13.95
C ASP A 379 17.19 13.67 13.56
N VAL A 380 16.30 13.65 12.56
CA VAL A 380 15.70 12.43 12.05
C VAL A 380 16.72 11.56 11.34
N ARG A 381 17.53 12.15 10.42
CA ARG A 381 18.56 11.42 9.66
C ARG A 381 19.61 10.81 10.58
N ARG A 382 20.08 11.58 11.57
CA ARG A 382 21.09 11.13 12.56
C ARG A 382 20.67 9.86 13.28
N GLY A 383 19.42 9.79 13.76
CA GLY A 383 18.90 8.66 14.53
C GLY A 383 18.60 7.41 13.71
N ARG A 384 18.46 7.53 12.39
CA ARG A 384 18.03 6.40 11.53
C ARG A 384 19.00 5.24 11.47
N LEU A 385 20.32 5.49 11.51
CA LEU A 385 21.33 4.42 11.45
C LEU A 385 21.22 3.49 12.66
N LYS A 386 21.15 4.06 13.86
CA LYS A 386 21.01 3.30 15.10
C LYS A 386 19.72 2.48 15.14
N LYS A 387 18.62 3.08 14.68
CA LYS A 387 17.34 2.39 14.52
C LYS A 387 17.43 1.24 13.51
N ALA A 388 18.08 1.46 12.35
CA ALA A 388 18.26 0.44 11.32
C ALA A 388 19.05 -0.76 11.85
N ILE A 389 20.15 -0.51 12.58
CA ILE A 389 20.95 -1.56 13.21
C ILE A 389 20.09 -2.36 14.22
N ALA A 390 19.33 -1.68 15.07
CA ALA A 390 18.47 -2.33 16.07
C ALA A 390 17.39 -3.21 15.43
N MET A 391 16.80 -2.78 14.30
CA MET A 391 15.71 -3.48 13.62
C MET A 391 16.19 -4.64 12.73
N LYS A 392 17.23 -4.40 11.92
CA LYS A 392 17.73 -5.39 10.94
C LYS A 392 18.82 -6.32 11.49
N GLY A 393 19.45 -5.91 12.60
CA GLY A 393 20.65 -6.57 13.13
C GLY A 393 21.91 -6.26 12.33
N THR A 394 21.84 -6.38 10.99
CA THR A 394 22.92 -6.05 10.05
C THR A 394 22.40 -5.12 8.97
N ILE A 395 23.17 -4.08 8.67
CA ILE A 395 22.88 -3.10 7.62
C ILE A 395 24.05 -2.99 6.65
N THR A 396 23.78 -2.50 5.44
CA THR A 396 24.76 -2.29 4.38
C THR A 396 24.94 -0.81 4.07
N ALA A 397 26.21 -0.40 3.88
CA ALA A 397 26.53 0.95 3.47
C ALA A 397 27.39 0.93 2.20
N MET A 398 27.03 1.76 1.23
CA MET A 398 27.77 1.92 -0.03
C MET A 398 28.48 3.27 -0.08
N GLU A 399 29.66 3.31 -0.68
CA GLU A 399 30.41 4.55 -0.82
C GLU A 399 29.63 5.62 -1.58
N ALA A 400 29.76 6.88 -1.12
CA ALA A 400 29.36 8.07 -1.85
C ALA A 400 30.42 9.17 -1.65
N HIS A 401 30.76 9.89 -2.72
CA HIS A 401 31.79 10.94 -2.70
C HIS A 401 31.40 12.18 -3.54
N SER A 402 30.13 12.23 -3.96
CA SER A 402 29.53 13.35 -4.69
C SER A 402 28.01 13.21 -4.69
N GLY A 403 27.25 14.26 -5.04
CA GLY A 403 25.83 14.17 -5.25
C GLY A 403 25.43 13.10 -6.27
N LEU A 404 26.22 12.95 -7.36
CA LEU A 404 25.94 11.90 -8.36
C LEU A 404 26.05 10.49 -7.78
N THR A 405 27.11 10.19 -7.05
CA THR A 405 27.28 8.87 -6.42
C THR A 405 26.26 8.66 -5.30
N GLY A 406 25.91 9.71 -4.56
CA GLY A 406 24.80 9.69 -3.61
C GLY A 406 23.47 9.32 -4.27
N LEU A 407 23.17 9.93 -5.42
CA LEU A 407 21.98 9.63 -6.20
C LEU A 407 21.94 8.18 -6.68
N ILE A 408 23.08 7.62 -7.11
CA ILE A 408 23.19 6.21 -7.49
C ILE A 408 22.85 5.32 -6.30
N VAL A 409 23.43 5.55 -5.13
CA VAL A 409 23.17 4.75 -3.93
C VAL A 409 21.72 4.89 -3.47
N GLU A 410 21.13 6.09 -3.57
CA GLU A 410 19.72 6.34 -3.18
C GLU A 410 18.75 5.58 -4.07
N LYS A 411 18.96 5.57 -5.39
CA LYS A 411 18.01 5.02 -6.37
C LYS A 411 18.25 3.56 -6.74
N THR A 412 19.43 3.01 -6.48
CA THR A 412 19.74 1.63 -6.88
C THR A 412 18.94 0.63 -6.07
N THR A 413 18.17 -0.19 -6.77
CA THR A 413 17.38 -1.28 -6.20
C THR A 413 17.65 -2.55 -6.99
N ALA A 414 17.99 -3.63 -6.31
CA ALA A 414 18.05 -4.96 -6.90
C ALA A 414 16.84 -5.79 -6.45
N TYR A 415 16.32 -6.61 -7.34
CA TYR A 415 15.20 -7.50 -7.04
C TYR A 415 15.67 -8.95 -7.11
N GLN A 416 15.50 -9.68 -6.03
CA GLN A 416 15.86 -11.08 -5.94
C GLN A 416 14.80 -11.84 -5.14
N ASN A 417 14.32 -12.96 -5.66
CA ASN A 417 13.29 -13.82 -5.02
C ASN A 417 12.00 -13.08 -4.59
N GLY A 418 11.65 -11.98 -5.29
CA GLY A 418 10.46 -11.17 -4.97
C GLY A 418 10.72 -10.10 -3.90
N GLU A 419 11.94 -10.00 -3.37
CA GLU A 419 12.36 -8.98 -2.43
C GLU A 419 13.16 -7.87 -3.11
N ALA A 420 13.01 -6.63 -2.63
CA ALA A 420 13.76 -5.48 -3.11
C ALA A 420 14.92 -5.21 -2.15
N HIS A 421 16.14 -5.16 -2.67
CA HIS A 421 17.35 -4.90 -1.91
C HIS A 421 17.89 -3.51 -2.24
N GLN A 422 18.16 -2.71 -1.22
CA GLN A 422 18.77 -1.38 -1.31
C GLN A 422 19.83 -1.25 -0.22
N PHE A 423 20.81 -0.37 -0.46
CA PHE A 423 21.73 0.01 0.62
C PHE A 423 21.01 0.82 1.70
N ASP A 424 21.34 0.55 2.96
CA ASP A 424 20.71 1.17 4.12
C ASP A 424 21.31 2.53 4.47
N ALA A 425 22.59 2.72 4.17
CA ALA A 425 23.38 3.89 4.52
C ALA A 425 24.37 4.25 3.42
N MET A 426 24.94 5.45 3.52
CA MET A 426 26.04 5.92 2.68
C MET A 426 27.34 6.03 3.48
N TRP A 427 28.42 5.57 2.88
CA TRP A 427 29.79 5.69 3.40
C TRP A 427 30.53 6.80 2.69
N VAL A 428 30.81 7.90 3.37
CA VAL A 428 31.63 9.01 2.84
C VAL A 428 33.11 8.71 3.09
N SER A 429 33.70 7.96 2.15
CA SER A 429 35.07 7.47 2.17
C SER A 429 36.07 8.59 1.97
N SER A 430 37.12 8.64 2.78
CA SER A 430 38.22 9.58 2.59
C SER A 430 39.03 9.28 1.32
N LEU A 431 39.24 8.01 1.01
CA LEU A 431 39.91 7.58 -0.23
C LEU A 431 39.18 8.06 -1.47
N CYS A 432 37.86 7.83 -1.53
CA CYS A 432 37.04 8.15 -2.70
C CYS A 432 36.87 9.66 -2.87
N ASP A 433 36.66 10.38 -1.77
CA ASP A 433 36.55 11.84 -1.75
C ASP A 433 37.87 12.51 -2.17
N SER A 434 39.02 12.04 -1.66
CA SER A 434 40.34 12.51 -2.06
C SER A 434 40.63 12.25 -3.55
N THR A 435 40.32 11.02 -4.02
CA THR A 435 40.49 10.61 -5.43
C THR A 435 39.63 11.46 -6.36
N ALA A 436 38.36 11.73 -6.03
CA ALA A 436 37.47 12.58 -6.81
C ALA A 436 38.01 14.03 -6.93
N LYS A 437 38.76 14.50 -5.93
CA LYS A 437 39.39 15.81 -5.91
C LYS A 437 40.84 15.81 -6.48
N GLY A 438 41.31 14.69 -7.04
CA GLY A 438 42.66 14.54 -7.59
C GLY A 438 43.77 14.64 -6.54
N LYS A 439 43.50 14.24 -5.29
CA LYS A 439 44.44 14.32 -4.16
C LYS A 439 44.71 12.92 -3.60
N PRO A 440 45.93 12.70 -3.03
CA PRO A 440 46.24 11.45 -2.36
C PRO A 440 45.45 11.30 -1.03
N ASP A 441 45.19 10.07 -0.63
CA ASP A 441 44.48 9.71 0.60
C ASP A 441 45.42 9.72 1.82
N ILE A 442 45.78 10.91 2.27
CA ILE A 442 46.74 11.19 3.36
C ILE A 442 46.25 12.31 4.30
N GLU A 443 44.95 12.45 4.49
CA GLU A 443 44.33 13.58 5.22
C GLU A 443 44.66 14.96 4.61
N LEU A 444 44.93 15.02 3.31
CA LEU A 444 45.23 16.28 2.61
C LEU A 444 43.96 17.10 2.34
N VAL A 445 42.82 16.47 2.16
CA VAL A 445 41.53 17.14 1.98
C VAL A 445 41.07 17.63 3.34
N ASP A 446 40.99 18.95 3.50
CA ASP A 446 40.55 19.56 4.76
C ASP A 446 39.08 19.30 5.07
N MET A 447 38.71 19.41 6.35
CA MET A 447 37.38 19.10 6.83
C MET A 447 36.31 20.00 6.21
N THR A 448 36.58 21.26 5.89
CA THR A 448 35.60 22.14 5.24
C THR A 448 35.25 21.63 3.84
N SER A 449 36.25 21.16 3.10
CA SER A 449 36.01 20.53 1.79
C SER A 449 35.23 19.21 1.90
N ARG A 450 35.51 18.42 2.94
CA ARG A 450 34.79 17.17 3.20
C ARG A 450 33.33 17.39 3.65
N PHE A 451 33.07 18.45 4.42
CA PHE A 451 31.71 18.85 4.78
C PHE A 451 30.87 19.26 3.56
N ARG A 452 31.47 19.94 2.57
CA ARG A 452 30.78 20.24 1.30
C ARG A 452 30.40 18.97 0.54
N THR A 453 31.28 17.97 0.51
CA THR A 453 30.91 16.66 -0.07
C THR A 453 29.72 16.02 0.63
N ILE A 454 29.62 16.14 1.96
CA ILE A 454 28.45 15.70 2.71
C ILE A 454 27.20 16.48 2.30
N ASP A 455 27.29 17.82 2.19
CA ASP A 455 26.16 18.67 1.77
C ASP A 455 25.66 18.26 0.38
N ASP A 456 26.56 18.10 -0.61
CA ASP A 456 26.21 17.65 -1.97
C ASP A 456 25.50 16.30 -1.97
N ILE A 457 25.90 15.37 -1.09
CA ILE A 457 25.26 14.07 -0.94
C ILE A 457 23.89 14.21 -0.28
N MET A 458 23.75 15.08 0.73
CA MET A 458 22.50 15.31 1.47
C MET A 458 21.39 15.89 0.61
N GLU A 459 21.71 16.63 -0.46
CA GLU A 459 20.73 17.15 -1.43
C GLU A 459 19.94 16.03 -2.13
N VAL A 460 20.55 14.86 -2.30
CA VAL A 460 19.96 13.76 -3.09
C VAL A 460 19.50 12.57 -2.27
N THR A 461 19.74 12.55 -0.95
CA THR A 461 19.44 11.38 -0.09
C THR A 461 18.76 11.73 1.21
N THR A 462 17.92 10.81 1.66
CA THR A 462 17.44 10.77 3.05
C THR A 462 18.12 9.66 3.88
N LYS A 463 19.00 8.85 3.27
CA LYS A 463 19.68 7.73 3.96
C LYS A 463 20.63 8.24 5.04
N PRO A 464 20.88 7.46 6.10
CA PRO A 464 21.91 7.75 7.08
C PRO A 464 23.29 7.86 6.46
N ILE A 465 24.15 8.72 7.01
CA ILE A 465 25.53 8.92 6.55
C ILE A 465 26.49 8.43 7.61
N ILE A 466 27.44 7.61 7.17
CA ILE A 466 28.62 7.16 7.92
C ILE A 466 29.82 7.88 7.34
N PHE A 467 30.57 8.60 8.17
CA PHE A 467 31.69 9.43 7.77
C PHE A 467 33.04 8.79 8.16
N ASP A 468 33.95 8.70 7.20
CA ASP A 468 35.35 8.32 7.41
C ASP A 468 36.10 9.50 8.03
N GLY A 469 36.36 9.42 9.31
CA GLY A 469 37.03 10.47 10.08
C GLY A 469 38.54 10.39 10.04
N ASP A 470 39.12 9.47 9.26
CA ASP A 470 40.60 9.25 9.20
C ASP A 470 41.15 9.00 10.62
N THR A 471 42.27 9.69 10.99
CA THR A 471 42.83 9.62 12.36
C THR A 471 42.08 10.49 13.39
N GLY A 472 41.11 11.31 12.90
CA GLY A 472 40.42 12.33 13.70
C GLY A 472 41.28 13.57 13.96
N GLY A 473 42.51 13.60 13.51
CA GLY A 473 43.45 14.73 13.70
C GLY A 473 43.77 14.97 15.19
N LEU A 474 44.00 16.24 15.55
CA LEU A 474 44.19 16.65 16.95
C LEU A 474 42.90 16.51 17.74
N THR A 475 42.97 16.07 19.01
CA THR A 475 41.80 15.86 19.88
C THR A 475 40.93 17.10 19.98
N GLU A 476 41.50 18.28 20.07
CA GLU A 476 40.82 19.56 20.13
C GLU A 476 40.01 19.83 18.85
N HIS A 477 40.54 19.48 17.68
CA HIS A 477 39.83 19.60 16.40
C HIS A 477 38.74 18.53 16.26
N PHE A 478 39.01 17.29 16.72
CA PHE A 478 38.06 16.20 16.70
C PHE A 478 36.77 16.53 17.43
N VAL A 479 36.87 17.17 18.59
CA VAL A 479 35.71 17.68 19.35
C VAL A 479 34.78 18.57 18.49
N TYR A 480 35.35 19.46 17.71
CA TYR A 480 34.56 20.36 16.83
C TYR A 480 34.07 19.63 15.58
N THR A 481 34.82 18.68 15.05
CA THR A 481 34.39 17.80 13.97
C THR A 481 33.14 17.00 14.38
N VAL A 482 33.14 16.39 15.56
CA VAL A 482 31.98 15.67 16.14
C VAL A 482 30.76 16.58 16.23
N LYS A 483 30.90 17.77 16.83
CA LYS A 483 29.79 18.74 16.95
C LYS A 483 29.24 19.17 15.58
N THR A 484 30.09 19.34 14.59
CA THR A 484 29.66 19.79 13.26
C THR A 484 28.93 18.67 12.53
N LEU A 485 29.47 17.45 12.50
CA LEU A 485 28.84 16.29 11.87
C LEU A 485 27.49 15.97 12.51
N GLU A 486 27.42 16.03 13.84
CA GLU A 486 26.18 15.83 14.57
C GLU A 486 25.10 16.85 14.19
N ARG A 487 25.46 18.14 14.11
CA ARG A 487 24.57 19.22 13.70
C ARG A 487 24.11 19.09 12.25
N MET A 488 24.96 18.59 11.35
CA MET A 488 24.64 18.34 9.94
C MET A 488 23.66 17.14 9.79
N GLY A 489 23.50 16.30 10.81
CA GLY A 489 22.65 15.10 10.73
C GLY A 489 23.39 13.85 10.23
N VAL A 490 24.72 13.83 10.28
CA VAL A 490 25.51 12.60 10.09
C VAL A 490 25.23 11.65 11.23
N SER A 491 25.15 10.35 10.94
CA SER A 491 24.75 9.33 11.93
C SER A 491 25.92 8.72 12.66
N MET A 492 27.08 8.60 12.00
CA MET A 492 28.26 7.93 12.54
C MET A 492 29.56 8.54 12.01
N ILE A 493 30.55 8.67 12.87
CA ILE A 493 31.94 8.88 12.49
C ILE A 493 32.78 7.66 12.86
N ILE A 494 33.67 7.24 11.97
CA ILE A 494 34.65 6.18 12.21
C ILE A 494 36.04 6.81 12.23
N VAL A 495 36.79 6.58 13.29
CA VAL A 495 38.17 7.09 13.45
C VAL A 495 39.16 5.97 13.72
N GLU A 496 40.32 6.00 13.06
CA GLU A 496 41.36 4.94 13.17
C GLU A 496 42.40 5.27 14.23
N ASP A 497 42.90 4.24 14.92
CA ASP A 497 43.88 4.36 15.99
C ASP A 497 45.32 4.51 15.49
N LYS A 498 45.49 5.43 14.52
CA LYS A 498 46.83 5.80 13.98
C LYS A 498 47.23 7.23 14.32
N THR A 499 48.52 7.53 14.24
CA THR A 499 49.08 8.84 14.46
C THR A 499 49.92 9.30 13.27
N GLY A 500 50.13 10.62 13.15
CA GLY A 500 50.88 11.24 12.07
C GLY A 500 50.07 11.36 10.80
N MET A 501 50.75 11.55 9.67
CA MET A 501 50.11 11.60 8.36
C MET A 501 49.52 10.20 8.05
N LYS A 502 48.22 10.15 7.79
CA LYS A 502 47.52 8.94 7.36
C LYS A 502 48.25 8.29 6.19
N LYS A 503 48.26 6.96 6.20
CA LYS A 503 48.59 6.12 5.04
C LYS A 503 47.45 5.12 4.88
N ASN A 504 47.07 4.80 3.66
CA ASN A 504 46.01 3.85 3.41
C ASN A 504 46.38 2.50 4.02
N SER A 505 45.46 1.91 4.75
CA SER A 505 45.67 0.66 5.51
C SER A 505 46.04 -0.53 4.63
N LEU A 506 45.61 -0.54 3.37
CA LEU A 506 45.92 -1.63 2.42
C LEU A 506 47.41 -1.72 2.06
N PHE A 507 48.21 -0.66 2.30
CA PHE A 507 49.68 -0.74 2.21
C PHE A 507 50.28 -1.56 3.35
N GLY A 508 49.58 -1.75 4.49
CA GLY A 508 50.10 -2.48 5.65
C GLY A 508 51.46 -1.98 6.07
N ASN A 509 52.44 -2.89 6.24
CA ASN A 509 53.79 -2.61 6.64
C ASN A 509 54.74 -2.21 5.46
N GLU A 510 54.21 -2.15 4.22
CA GLU A 510 54.99 -1.67 3.06
C GLU A 510 55.36 -0.17 3.17
N VAL A 511 54.59 0.57 3.96
CA VAL A 511 54.86 1.96 4.31
C VAL A 511 54.85 2.12 5.83
N LYS A 512 55.73 3.00 6.37
CA LYS A 512 55.75 3.25 7.81
C LYS A 512 54.42 3.85 8.27
N GLN A 513 53.73 3.14 9.12
CA GLN A 513 52.50 3.56 9.82
C GLN A 513 52.70 3.41 11.33
N THR A 514 52.19 4.35 12.10
CA THR A 514 52.34 4.35 13.56
C THR A 514 50.95 4.27 14.19
N GLN A 515 50.71 3.19 14.96
CA GLN A 515 49.49 3.05 15.77
C GLN A 515 49.65 3.90 17.03
N ASP A 516 48.55 4.58 17.43
CA ASP A 516 48.50 5.39 18.63
C ASP A 516 48.55 4.51 19.90
N SER A 517 48.92 5.08 21.03
CA SER A 517 48.80 4.39 22.30
C SER A 517 47.32 4.19 22.67
N ILE A 518 47.03 3.14 23.42
CA ILE A 518 45.67 2.88 23.91
C ILE A 518 45.16 4.08 24.70
N GLU A 519 46.01 4.66 25.53
CA GLU A 519 45.70 5.79 26.42
C GLU A 519 45.31 7.04 25.65
N ASN A 520 46.13 7.43 24.65
CA ASN A 520 45.91 8.62 23.86
C ASN A 520 44.65 8.52 23.01
N PHE A 521 44.49 7.36 22.34
CA PHE A 521 43.28 7.17 21.50
C PHE A 521 42.03 7.04 22.34
N SER A 522 42.06 6.37 23.50
CA SER A 522 40.97 6.34 24.46
C SER A 522 40.58 7.74 24.95
N ALA A 523 41.59 8.61 25.21
CA ALA A 523 41.31 10.00 25.60
C ALA A 523 40.63 10.77 24.47
N LYS A 524 41.04 10.56 23.20
CA LYS A 524 40.37 11.16 22.02
C LYS A 524 38.92 10.69 21.90
N ILE A 525 38.66 9.39 22.02
CA ILE A 525 37.28 8.84 22.01
C ILE A 525 36.46 9.43 23.14
N ALA A 526 36.98 9.51 24.37
CA ALA A 526 36.29 10.10 25.51
C ALA A 526 35.96 11.58 25.29
N ALA A 527 36.89 12.35 24.73
CA ALA A 527 36.66 13.76 24.38
C ALA A 527 35.57 13.92 23.32
N GLY A 528 35.55 13.09 22.29
CA GLY A 528 34.50 13.04 21.28
C GLY A 528 33.14 12.67 21.89
N LYS A 529 33.12 11.68 22.78
CA LYS A 529 31.90 11.26 23.50
C LYS A 529 31.31 12.39 24.35
N GLN A 530 32.16 13.14 25.05
CA GLN A 530 31.72 14.32 25.85
C GLN A 530 31.24 15.47 24.95
N ALA A 531 31.72 15.56 23.73
CA ALA A 531 31.34 16.62 22.78
C ALA A 531 29.95 16.37 22.16
N LYS A 532 29.47 15.14 22.12
CA LYS A 532 28.14 14.78 21.61
C LYS A 532 27.04 15.49 22.41
N GLN A 533 26.02 15.94 21.70
CA GLN A 533 24.82 16.57 22.27
C GLN A 533 23.65 15.58 22.34
N THR A 534 23.65 14.53 21.49
CA THR A 534 22.57 13.54 21.37
C THR A 534 23.09 12.13 21.57
N GLN A 535 22.17 11.20 21.89
CA GLN A 535 22.49 9.78 21.99
C GLN A 535 22.53 9.05 20.63
N ASP A 536 22.06 9.69 19.58
CA ASP A 536 21.86 9.06 18.27
C ASP A 536 23.10 9.09 17.39
N PHE A 537 23.99 10.10 17.56
CA PHE A 537 25.26 10.17 16.84
C PHE A 537 26.22 9.11 17.40
N MET A 538 26.90 8.36 16.53
CA MET A 538 27.78 7.26 16.92
C MET A 538 29.25 7.60 16.63
N ILE A 539 30.12 7.30 17.58
CA ILE A 539 31.58 7.35 17.42
C ILE A 539 32.10 5.91 17.43
N VAL A 540 32.67 5.48 16.32
CA VAL A 540 33.21 4.12 16.13
C VAL A 540 34.72 4.17 16.07
N ALA A 541 35.35 3.35 16.89
CA ALA A 541 36.81 3.21 16.92
C ALA A 541 37.24 2.12 15.92
N ARG A 542 38.06 2.49 14.95
CA ARG A 542 38.67 1.57 13.99
C ARG A 542 40.02 1.12 14.48
N ILE A 543 40.23 -0.19 14.54
CA ILE A 543 41.39 -0.84 15.08
C ILE A 543 42.29 -1.32 13.93
N GLU A 544 43.50 -0.86 13.89
CA GLU A 544 44.50 -1.18 12.85
C GLU A 544 45.49 -2.29 13.25
N SER A 545 45.29 -2.94 14.40
CA SER A 545 46.22 -3.96 14.93
C SER A 545 46.46 -5.12 13.97
N LEU A 546 45.41 -5.63 13.29
CA LEU A 546 45.57 -6.72 12.31
C LEU A 546 46.25 -6.26 11.03
N ILE A 547 46.02 -5.02 10.61
CA ILE A 547 46.71 -4.38 9.47
C ILE A 547 48.20 -4.23 9.73
N LEU A 548 48.55 -3.85 10.95
CA LEU A 548 49.93 -3.60 11.39
C LEU A 548 50.60 -4.85 12.02
N GLU A 549 49.95 -6.02 11.92
CA GLU A 549 50.47 -7.32 12.38
C GLU A 549 50.81 -7.33 13.88
N ARG A 550 50.04 -6.58 14.69
CA ARG A 550 50.18 -6.59 16.19
C ARG A 550 49.47 -7.77 16.81
N GLY A 551 48.67 -8.49 16.06
CA GLY A 551 47.96 -9.70 16.45
C GLY A 551 46.63 -9.50 17.16
N MET A 552 45.93 -10.62 17.35
CA MET A 552 44.57 -10.67 17.88
C MET A 552 44.45 -10.11 19.31
N ASN A 553 45.39 -10.42 20.18
CA ASN A 553 45.34 -9.96 21.57
C ASN A 553 45.45 -8.44 21.69
N ASP A 554 46.29 -7.78 20.87
CA ASP A 554 46.37 -6.32 20.83
C ASP A 554 45.05 -5.73 20.28
N ALA A 555 44.50 -6.32 19.22
CA ALA A 555 43.20 -5.89 18.66
C ALA A 555 42.07 -5.93 19.69
N LEU A 556 41.92 -7.03 20.43
CA LEU A 556 40.91 -7.20 21.47
C LEU A 556 41.13 -6.26 22.66
N THR A 557 42.40 -6.13 23.13
CA THR A 557 42.71 -5.21 24.22
C THR A 557 42.33 -3.77 23.90
N ARG A 558 42.60 -3.31 22.67
CA ARG A 558 42.19 -2.00 22.18
C ARG A 558 40.69 -1.87 22.07
N ALA A 559 40.03 -2.87 21.51
CA ALA A 559 38.56 -2.87 21.37
C ALA A 559 37.87 -2.64 22.72
N PHE A 560 38.23 -3.41 23.74
CA PHE A 560 37.65 -3.27 25.07
C PHE A 560 38.00 -1.92 25.73
N ALA A 561 39.24 -1.46 25.55
CA ALA A 561 39.66 -0.14 26.07
C ALA A 561 38.87 0.99 25.44
N PHE A 562 38.62 0.95 24.12
CA PHE A 562 37.90 1.98 23.41
C PHE A 562 36.40 1.97 23.72
N VAL A 563 35.78 0.80 23.86
CA VAL A 563 34.40 0.68 24.38
C VAL A 563 34.30 1.28 25.77
N LYS A 564 35.21 0.95 26.68
CA LYS A 564 35.29 1.51 28.04
C LYS A 564 35.47 3.02 28.02
N ALA A 565 36.19 3.58 27.03
CA ALA A 565 36.35 5.02 26.83
C ALA A 565 35.12 5.72 26.24
N GLY A 566 34.12 4.95 25.79
CA GLY A 566 32.83 5.46 25.30
C GLY A 566 32.63 5.38 23.80
N ALA A 567 33.40 4.56 23.07
CA ALA A 567 33.10 4.25 21.68
C ALA A 567 31.72 3.57 21.57
N ASP A 568 30.90 4.03 20.60
CA ASP A 568 29.56 3.49 20.36
C ASP A 568 29.59 2.24 19.45
N GLY A 569 30.77 1.86 18.95
CA GLY A 569 31.01 0.66 18.14
C GLY A 569 32.49 0.48 17.82
N ILE A 570 32.82 -0.69 17.28
CA ILE A 570 34.20 -1.07 16.90
C ILE A 570 34.22 -1.43 15.41
N MET A 571 35.19 -0.93 14.68
CA MET A 571 35.50 -1.37 13.32
C MET A 571 36.81 -2.17 13.36
N ILE A 572 36.75 -3.40 12.86
CA ILE A 572 37.94 -4.24 12.65
C ILE A 572 38.26 -4.35 11.17
N HIS A 573 39.53 -4.26 10.82
CA HIS A 573 39.98 -4.27 9.44
C HIS A 573 41.09 -5.28 9.22
N SER A 574 41.08 -5.96 8.08
CA SER A 574 42.11 -6.90 7.64
C SER A 574 42.42 -6.73 6.16
N ARG A 575 43.66 -7.04 5.77
CA ARG A 575 44.09 -7.12 4.36
C ARG A 575 44.24 -8.57 3.85
N LYS A 576 43.97 -9.55 4.70
CA LYS A 576 43.95 -10.96 4.29
C LYS A 576 42.76 -11.25 3.39
N LYS A 577 42.94 -12.19 2.44
CA LYS A 577 41.87 -12.64 1.56
C LYS A 577 40.87 -13.56 2.28
N GLU A 578 41.35 -14.33 3.26
CA GLU A 578 40.53 -15.20 4.06
C GLU A 578 39.98 -14.44 5.27
N PRO A 579 38.71 -14.66 5.64
CA PRO A 579 38.04 -13.92 6.71
C PRO A 579 38.37 -14.39 8.13
N ASP A 580 39.17 -15.44 8.29
CA ASP A 580 39.35 -16.17 9.55
C ASP A 580 39.68 -15.25 10.73
N GLU A 581 40.63 -14.29 10.57
CA GLU A 581 41.00 -13.40 11.66
C GLU A 581 39.91 -12.38 12.00
N ILE A 582 39.06 -12.01 11.02
CA ILE A 582 37.88 -11.16 11.29
C ILE A 582 36.85 -11.98 12.09
N PHE A 583 36.58 -13.20 11.69
CA PHE A 583 35.64 -14.08 12.38
C PHE A 583 36.10 -14.43 13.80
N GLU A 584 37.38 -14.71 13.97
CA GLU A 584 37.98 -14.95 15.31
C GLU A 584 37.83 -13.70 16.19
N PHE A 585 38.09 -12.49 15.63
CA PHE A 585 37.87 -11.25 16.38
C PHE A 585 36.41 -11.08 16.79
N VAL A 586 35.49 -11.24 15.86
CA VAL A 586 34.05 -11.08 16.10
C VAL A 586 33.58 -12.02 17.19
N GLU A 587 33.93 -13.31 17.11
CA GLU A 587 33.56 -14.33 18.11
C GLU A 587 34.04 -13.96 19.51
N LYS A 588 35.34 -13.65 19.65
CA LYS A 588 35.96 -13.31 20.95
C LYS A 588 35.45 -11.99 21.52
N PHE A 589 35.16 -11.00 20.64
CA PHE A 589 34.63 -9.72 21.08
C PHE A 589 33.18 -9.86 21.55
N ARG A 590 32.32 -10.58 20.79
CA ARG A 590 30.90 -10.82 21.12
C ARG A 590 30.75 -11.59 22.44
N ALA A 591 31.66 -12.44 22.79
CA ALA A 591 31.63 -13.17 24.07
C ALA A 591 31.65 -12.24 25.30
N GLN A 592 32.16 -11.00 25.18
CA GLN A 592 32.24 -10.03 26.27
C GLN A 592 31.36 -8.77 26.03
N GLU A 593 31.17 -8.39 24.78
CA GLU A 593 30.43 -7.19 24.37
C GLU A 593 29.33 -7.60 23.38
N PRO A 594 28.21 -8.20 23.82
CA PRO A 594 27.20 -8.75 22.95
C PRO A 594 26.41 -7.66 22.16
N GLU A 595 26.28 -6.45 22.71
CA GLU A 595 25.44 -5.37 22.16
C GLU A 595 26.20 -4.31 21.37
N VAL A 596 27.53 -4.22 21.53
CA VAL A 596 28.34 -3.17 20.89
C VAL A 596 28.41 -3.40 19.37
N PRO A 597 27.99 -2.46 18.51
CA PRO A 597 28.04 -2.63 17.07
C PRO A 597 29.45 -2.92 16.53
N ILE A 598 29.51 -3.93 15.64
CA ILE A 598 30.73 -4.27 14.89
C ILE A 598 30.59 -3.86 13.45
N VAL A 599 31.58 -3.13 12.94
CA VAL A 599 31.67 -2.66 11.56
C VAL A 599 32.77 -3.41 10.83
N VAL A 600 32.52 -3.85 9.60
CA VAL A 600 33.50 -4.49 8.73
C VAL A 600 33.54 -3.86 7.34
N VAL A 601 34.71 -3.93 6.70
CA VAL A 601 34.90 -3.49 5.30
C VAL A 601 35.52 -4.63 4.50
N PRO A 602 34.71 -5.46 3.82
CA PRO A 602 35.18 -6.69 3.15
C PRO A 602 35.84 -6.40 1.80
N THR A 603 36.76 -5.45 1.72
CA THR A 603 37.47 -5.16 0.46
C THR A 603 38.44 -6.27 0.07
N SER A 604 39.13 -6.87 1.04
CA SER A 604 40.11 -7.95 0.81
C SER A 604 39.48 -9.33 0.87
N PHE A 605 38.55 -9.57 1.79
CA PHE A 605 37.83 -10.82 2.00
C PHE A 605 36.38 -10.75 1.42
N ASN A 606 36.28 -10.40 0.16
CA ASN A 606 35.05 -10.05 -0.53
C ASN A 606 34.20 -11.26 -0.98
N THR A 607 34.54 -12.46 -0.53
CA THR A 607 33.78 -13.70 -0.78
C THR A 607 32.72 -13.94 0.28
N VAL A 608 32.76 -13.24 1.42
CA VAL A 608 31.81 -13.41 2.53
C VAL A 608 30.51 -12.66 2.21
N THR A 609 29.40 -13.35 2.40
CA THR A 609 28.05 -12.79 2.18
C THR A 609 27.58 -11.98 3.40
N GLU A 610 26.56 -11.15 3.16
CA GLU A 610 25.91 -10.36 4.24
C GLU A 610 25.25 -11.28 5.28
N GLU A 611 24.66 -12.40 4.85
CA GLU A 611 24.05 -13.41 5.71
C GLU A 611 25.10 -14.08 6.62
N GLU A 612 26.30 -14.34 6.10
CA GLU A 612 27.38 -14.91 6.90
C GLU A 612 27.90 -13.92 7.94
N PHE A 613 27.96 -12.63 7.62
CA PHE A 613 28.27 -11.57 8.58
C PHE A 613 27.16 -11.44 9.64
N LYS A 614 25.90 -11.45 9.21
CA LYS A 614 24.74 -11.39 10.10
C LYS A 614 24.72 -12.57 11.09
N ALA A 615 24.95 -13.78 10.62
CA ALA A 615 24.99 -14.97 11.45
C ALA A 615 26.07 -14.92 12.54
N ARG A 616 27.12 -14.11 12.36
CA ARG A 616 28.21 -13.93 13.33
C ARG A 616 28.03 -12.68 14.19
N GLY A 617 26.96 -11.89 13.98
CA GLY A 617 26.67 -10.70 14.77
C GLY A 617 27.44 -9.44 14.34
N VAL A 618 27.85 -9.35 13.07
CA VAL A 618 28.31 -8.09 12.47
C VAL A 618 27.12 -7.19 12.19
N ASN A 619 27.22 -5.91 12.52
CA ASN A 619 26.11 -4.97 12.42
C ASN A 619 26.16 -4.04 11.21
N VAL A 620 27.36 -3.73 10.71
CA VAL A 620 27.52 -2.84 9.56
C VAL A 620 28.53 -3.41 8.59
N VAL A 621 28.12 -3.60 7.33
CA VAL A 621 28.99 -4.03 6.23
C VAL A 621 29.15 -2.84 5.27
N ILE A 622 30.40 -2.36 5.07
CA ILE A 622 30.70 -1.20 4.24
C ILE A 622 31.36 -1.63 2.93
N TYR A 623 30.73 -1.30 1.81
CA TYR A 623 31.31 -1.39 0.46
C TYR A 623 32.01 -0.06 0.14
N ALA A 624 33.32 0.00 0.38
CA ALA A 624 34.02 1.25 0.63
C ALA A 624 34.52 2.02 -0.61
N ASN A 625 34.61 1.40 -1.81
CA ASN A 625 35.28 2.02 -2.95
C ASN A 625 34.89 1.47 -4.34
N GLN A 626 33.84 0.70 -4.44
CA GLN A 626 33.47 0.01 -5.68
C GLN A 626 32.99 0.95 -6.77
N LEU A 627 32.24 2.02 -6.45
CA LEU A 627 31.78 2.99 -7.45
C LEU A 627 32.95 3.77 -8.04
N THR A 628 33.87 4.25 -7.19
CA THR A 628 35.10 4.95 -7.64
C THR A 628 35.93 4.04 -8.55
N ARG A 629 36.17 2.80 -8.13
CA ARG A 629 36.99 1.82 -8.88
C ARG A 629 36.34 1.38 -10.19
N THR A 630 35.02 1.38 -10.28
CA THR A 630 34.27 1.07 -11.50
C THR A 630 34.18 2.29 -12.41
N GLY A 631 33.93 3.47 -11.85
CA GLY A 631 33.74 4.71 -12.59
C GLY A 631 34.99 5.14 -13.34
N PHE A 632 36.18 5.07 -12.72
CA PHE A 632 37.42 5.53 -13.37
C PHE A 632 37.71 4.82 -14.69
N PRO A 633 37.79 3.47 -14.78
CA PRO A 633 38.08 2.79 -16.04
C PRO A 633 36.97 2.97 -17.08
N ALA A 634 35.71 3.12 -16.68
CA ALA A 634 34.62 3.37 -17.61
C ALA A 634 34.72 4.75 -18.26
N MET A 635 34.97 5.81 -17.45
CA MET A 635 35.20 7.16 -17.96
C MET A 635 36.50 7.25 -18.83
N GLN A 636 37.56 6.56 -18.42
CA GLN A 636 38.81 6.49 -19.19
C GLN A 636 38.59 5.81 -20.54
N ASN A 637 37.76 4.76 -20.59
CA ASN A 637 37.42 4.07 -21.83
C ASN A 637 36.69 5.02 -22.80
N ALA A 638 35.68 5.75 -22.33
CA ALA A 638 34.99 6.75 -23.14
C ALA A 638 35.95 7.80 -23.73
N ALA A 639 36.83 8.37 -22.88
CA ALA A 639 37.83 9.34 -23.33
C ALA A 639 38.76 8.74 -24.38
N ARG A 640 39.22 7.50 -24.21
CA ARG A 640 40.09 6.79 -25.18
C ARG A 640 39.36 6.57 -26.51
N THR A 641 38.10 6.10 -26.48
CA THR A 641 37.27 5.86 -27.67
C THR A 641 37.15 7.12 -28.53
N ILE A 642 36.95 8.30 -27.90
CA ILE A 642 36.89 9.58 -28.61
C ILE A 642 38.22 9.91 -29.25
N LEU A 643 39.33 9.74 -28.51
CA LEU A 643 40.69 10.02 -29.04
C LEU A 643 41.08 9.11 -30.23
N GLU A 644 40.71 7.84 -30.17
CA GLU A 644 40.99 6.85 -31.22
C GLU A 644 40.19 7.10 -32.50
N ASN A 645 38.95 7.57 -32.36
CA ASN A 645 38.03 7.77 -33.49
C ASN A 645 37.92 9.24 -33.95
N HIS A 646 38.50 10.18 -33.21
CA HIS A 646 38.41 11.63 -33.44
C HIS A 646 36.97 12.15 -33.55
N ARG A 647 36.02 11.46 -32.91
CA ARG A 647 34.57 11.77 -32.83
C ARG A 647 33.95 10.99 -31.71
N ALA A 648 32.71 11.37 -31.31
CA ALA A 648 31.99 10.78 -30.17
C ALA A 648 31.01 9.65 -30.56
N LYS A 649 30.83 9.34 -31.86
CA LYS A 649 29.78 8.40 -32.32
C LYS A 649 29.90 7.00 -31.67
N GLU A 650 31.12 6.53 -31.49
CA GLU A 650 31.41 5.21 -30.94
C GLU A 650 31.19 5.15 -29.41
N CYS A 651 30.87 6.29 -28.78
CA CYS A 651 30.45 6.33 -27.36
C CYS A 651 28.96 6.15 -27.17
N ASP A 652 28.12 6.15 -28.22
CA ASP A 652 26.66 6.06 -28.09
C ASP A 652 26.21 4.77 -27.36
N ASP A 653 26.94 3.66 -27.54
CA ASP A 653 26.60 2.36 -26.90
C ASP A 653 27.05 2.25 -25.44
N ILE A 654 27.93 3.15 -24.97
CA ILE A 654 28.50 3.11 -23.62
C ILE A 654 28.08 4.31 -22.76
N CYS A 655 27.49 5.34 -23.36
CA CYS A 655 26.99 6.52 -22.66
C CYS A 655 25.50 6.44 -22.40
N MET A 656 25.07 7.02 -21.30
CA MET A 656 23.66 7.28 -21.05
C MET A 656 23.11 8.23 -22.13
N SER A 657 21.85 8.06 -22.53
CA SER A 657 21.25 8.95 -23.51
C SER A 657 21.17 10.40 -22.99
N ILE A 658 21.23 11.38 -23.91
CA ILE A 658 21.08 12.80 -23.54
C ILE A 658 19.73 13.04 -22.85
N LYS A 659 18.67 12.38 -23.29
CA LYS A 659 17.34 12.48 -22.65
C LYS A 659 17.39 12.01 -21.20
N ASP A 660 18.01 10.86 -20.95
CA ASP A 660 18.06 10.27 -19.60
C ASP A 660 18.92 11.10 -18.65
N ILE A 661 20.05 11.66 -19.11
CA ILE A 661 20.90 12.49 -18.24
C ILE A 661 20.23 13.82 -17.88
N ILE A 662 19.50 14.45 -18.81
CA ILE A 662 18.80 15.71 -18.56
C ILE A 662 17.64 15.49 -17.56
N THR A 663 16.99 14.35 -17.61
CA THR A 663 15.86 14.02 -16.73
C THR A 663 16.26 13.25 -15.45
N LEU A 664 17.56 12.99 -15.26
CA LEU A 664 18.06 12.21 -14.11
C LEU A 664 17.75 12.89 -12.77
N ILE A 665 17.88 14.22 -12.74
CA ILE A 665 17.48 15.07 -11.62
C ILE A 665 16.34 15.95 -12.14
N PRO A 666 15.08 15.70 -11.76
CA PRO A 666 13.95 16.49 -12.22
C PRO A 666 14.03 17.91 -11.67
N GLU A 667 13.61 18.90 -12.48
CA GLU A 667 13.37 20.25 -11.99
C GLU A 667 12.22 20.19 -10.96
N GLU A 668 12.44 20.75 -9.78
CA GLU A 668 11.35 20.93 -8.81
C GLU A 668 10.44 22.05 -9.34
N SER A 669 9.23 21.69 -9.77
CA SER A 669 8.20 22.61 -10.23
C SER A 669 7.33 23.11 -9.08
#